data_51a42bffb99ee7739165fc24983bed02
#
_entry.id   51a42bffb99ee7739165fc24983bed02
#
_cell.length_a   1.000
_cell.length_b   1.000
_cell.length_c   1.000
_cell.angle_alpha   90.00
_cell.angle_beta   90.00
_cell.angle_gamma   90.00
#
_symmetry.space_group_name_H-M   'P 1'
#
loop_
_entity.id
_entity.type
_entity.pdbx_description
1 polymer ?
#
loop_
_entity_poly.entity_id
_entity_poly.type
_entity_poly.pdbx_seq_one_letter_code
_entity_poly.pdbx_strand_id
1 'polypeptide(L)'
;MARYLVIVESPAKVKTIKKFLGSNYVVTASNGHVRDMPKSQMGIDIENDYEPKYITIRGKGEILAKLRKEVKKADKIYLATDPDREGEAISWHLSKALKLEDKKVYRISFNEITKNAVKASLKNPREIDMDLVDAQQARRVLDRIVGYKISPLLWAKVKRGLSAGRVQSVALRIIADREEEINAFIPEEYWTLDADLKVKGERKLLTAKFYGTEKNKMTISSKEELDEIMKEVENAEYSVADIKKGERTKKAPVPFTTSTLQQEASKALNFATAKTMRIAQQLYEGVDIKGSGTVGLITYLRTDSTRISEEADATVREYIREGFGEEYVADGDVKKSSDKKIIQDAHEAIRPTDVTRTPAAVKEFLSRDQFRLYQLVWKRFIASRMQPARYETTSVKIAAGQYRFTVAASKIVFEGFRSVYTEAGETKEENNVLLKGLDMDSVLTKESLNSKQHFTQPPAHYTEATLVKTLEELGIGRPSTYAPTISTIIARRYVAKENKNLYLTEIGEVVNNIMKQSFPSIVDVNFTANMESLLDGVAEGKVRWKTIIENFYPDLEAAVEKAETELEQVKIEDEVTDVICEECGRNMVVKYGPHGKFLACPGFPDCRNTKPYLEKIGVPCPVCGKDVVIRKTKKGRRYYGCEDNPECEFMSWQKPSTKKCPRCGKYMLEKGNKLVCSDEQCGYVENIENNKDN
;
A
#
# COMPACT_ATOMS: atom_id res chain seq x y z
N MET A 1 -10.77 -50.06 -0.83
CA MET A 1 -11.34 -48.73 -1.07
C MET A 1 -10.31 -47.88 -1.80
N ALA A 2 -10.74 -47.17 -2.83
CA ALA A 2 -9.84 -46.25 -3.56
C ALA A 2 -9.26 -45.22 -2.61
N ARG A 3 -7.96 -44.95 -2.72
CA ARG A 3 -7.22 -43.96 -1.91
C ARG A 3 -6.78 -42.77 -2.75
N TYR A 4 -7.21 -41.60 -2.36
CA TYR A 4 -6.93 -40.36 -3.07
C TYR A 4 -5.93 -39.51 -2.32
N LEU A 5 -4.93 -38.99 -3.00
CA LEU A 5 -3.94 -38.07 -2.44
C LEU A 5 -4.22 -36.66 -2.92
N VAL A 6 -4.35 -35.71 -2.00
CA VAL A 6 -4.48 -34.27 -2.30
C VAL A 6 -3.21 -33.57 -1.80
N ILE A 7 -2.48 -32.92 -2.69
CA ILE A 7 -1.26 -32.17 -2.36
C ILE A 7 -1.57 -30.68 -2.49
N VAL A 8 -1.42 -29.97 -1.38
CA VAL A 8 -1.56 -28.51 -1.28
C VAL A 8 -0.20 -27.86 -1.04
N GLU A 9 -0.09 -26.55 -1.14
CA GLU A 9 1.18 -25.87 -0.97
C GLU A 9 1.53 -25.53 0.49
N SER A 10 0.53 -25.44 1.40
CA SER A 10 0.79 -25.04 2.79
C SER A 10 0.17 -25.99 3.81
N PRO A 11 0.81 -26.14 5.00
CA PRO A 11 0.26 -26.94 6.11
C PRO A 11 -1.08 -26.40 6.65
N ALA A 12 -1.30 -25.10 6.57
CA ALA A 12 -2.55 -24.49 7.01
C ALA A 12 -3.72 -25.00 6.15
N LYS A 13 -3.56 -25.06 4.83
CA LYS A 13 -4.57 -25.63 3.92
C LYS A 13 -4.84 -27.11 4.19
N VAL A 14 -3.82 -27.89 4.58
CA VAL A 14 -4.03 -29.31 4.95
C VAL A 14 -5.06 -29.41 6.07
N LYS A 15 -4.90 -28.58 7.12
CA LYS A 15 -5.79 -28.61 8.29
C LYS A 15 -7.24 -28.27 7.90
N THR A 16 -7.43 -27.32 7.00
CA THR A 16 -8.75 -26.87 6.54
C THR A 16 -9.38 -27.90 5.60
N ILE A 17 -8.68 -28.30 4.54
CA ILE A 17 -9.23 -29.15 3.47
C ILE A 17 -9.50 -30.57 3.95
N LYS A 18 -8.63 -31.12 4.82
CA LYS A 18 -8.81 -32.48 5.38
C LYS A 18 -10.15 -32.62 6.06
N LYS A 19 -10.70 -31.59 6.69
CA LYS A 19 -12.02 -31.64 7.37
C LYS A 19 -13.19 -31.69 6.39
N PHE A 20 -13.01 -31.25 5.16
CA PHE A 20 -14.07 -31.25 4.14
C PHE A 20 -14.16 -32.56 3.36
N LEU A 21 -13.09 -33.36 3.40
CA LEU A 21 -12.94 -34.59 2.64
C LEU A 21 -13.15 -35.84 3.52
N GLY A 22 -13.61 -36.90 2.91
CA GLY A 22 -13.84 -38.17 3.60
C GLY A 22 -12.54 -38.95 3.90
N SER A 23 -12.68 -40.07 4.60
CA SER A 23 -11.56 -40.94 5.03
C SER A 23 -10.70 -41.50 3.90
N ASN A 24 -11.24 -41.56 2.68
CA ASN A 24 -10.52 -42.04 1.50
C ASN A 24 -9.47 -41.03 0.96
N TYR A 25 -9.49 -39.80 1.47
CA TYR A 25 -8.57 -38.74 1.06
C TYR A 25 -7.45 -38.55 2.07
N VAL A 26 -6.23 -38.57 1.58
CA VAL A 26 -5.03 -38.14 2.32
C VAL A 26 -4.65 -36.76 1.83
N VAL A 27 -4.64 -35.78 2.72
CA VAL A 27 -4.22 -34.41 2.39
C VAL A 27 -2.84 -34.13 2.97
N THR A 28 -1.93 -33.64 2.16
CA THR A 28 -0.54 -33.30 2.57
C THR A 28 -0.05 -32.03 1.89
N ALA A 29 1.05 -31.45 2.38
CA ALA A 29 1.60 -30.21 1.86
C ALA A 29 3.00 -30.38 1.28
N SER A 30 3.30 -29.59 0.21
CA SER A 30 4.65 -29.44 -0.36
C SER A 30 5.49 -28.37 0.37
N ASN A 31 4.84 -27.53 1.19
CA ASN A 31 5.44 -26.36 1.82
C ASN A 31 6.05 -25.38 0.79
N GLY A 32 5.30 -25.05 -0.26
CA GLY A 32 5.69 -24.20 -1.38
C GLY A 32 6.45 -24.98 -2.46
N HIS A 33 7.29 -24.27 -3.24
CA HIS A 33 8.11 -24.85 -4.29
C HIS A 33 9.05 -25.95 -3.77
N VAL A 34 9.21 -27.03 -4.54
CA VAL A 34 10.13 -28.15 -4.26
C VAL A 34 11.35 -28.14 -5.17
N ARG A 35 11.27 -27.47 -6.31
CA ARG A 35 12.37 -27.27 -7.28
C ARG A 35 12.53 -25.79 -7.60
N ASP A 36 13.76 -25.37 -7.83
CA ASP A 36 14.11 -24.04 -8.34
C ASP A 36 15.46 -24.12 -9.06
N MET A 37 15.86 -23.07 -9.75
CA MET A 37 17.21 -22.95 -10.31
C MET A 37 18.26 -22.83 -9.20
N PRO A 38 19.53 -23.27 -9.42
CA PRO A 38 20.60 -23.17 -8.43
C PRO A 38 20.81 -21.73 -7.92
N LYS A 39 21.03 -21.56 -6.62
CA LYS A 39 21.24 -20.21 -6.04
C LYS A 39 22.62 -19.61 -6.35
N SER A 40 23.63 -20.43 -6.65
CA SER A 40 25.02 -20.01 -6.87
C SER A 40 25.37 -19.79 -8.34
N GLN A 41 24.48 -20.11 -9.25
CA GLN A 41 24.70 -20.06 -10.71
C GLN A 41 23.45 -19.47 -11.37
N MET A 42 23.58 -18.92 -12.57
CA MET A 42 22.43 -18.43 -13.34
C MET A 42 21.43 -19.57 -13.60
N GLY A 43 21.93 -20.75 -13.95
CA GLY A 43 21.10 -21.96 -14.09
C GLY A 43 20.16 -21.92 -15.28
N ILE A 44 20.53 -21.18 -16.32
CA ILE A 44 19.83 -21.06 -17.60
C ILE A 44 20.86 -21.39 -18.68
N ASP A 45 20.52 -22.31 -19.56
CA ASP A 45 21.33 -22.71 -20.69
C ASP A 45 20.98 -21.83 -21.90
N ILE A 46 21.84 -20.81 -22.14
CA ILE A 46 21.58 -19.81 -23.19
C ILE A 46 21.72 -20.40 -24.57
N GLU A 47 22.73 -21.29 -24.76
CA GLU A 47 23.02 -21.93 -26.05
C GLU A 47 21.95 -22.97 -26.41
N ASN A 48 21.28 -23.55 -25.43
CA ASN A 48 20.23 -24.51 -25.57
C ASN A 48 18.83 -23.89 -25.34
N ASP A 49 18.48 -22.89 -26.13
CA ASP A 49 17.15 -22.27 -26.16
C ASP A 49 16.65 -21.81 -24.79
N TYR A 50 17.56 -21.23 -23.97
CA TYR A 50 17.30 -20.67 -22.63
C TYR A 50 16.69 -21.66 -21.63
N GLU A 51 16.99 -22.96 -21.77
CA GLU A 51 16.42 -24.00 -20.94
C GLU A 51 16.82 -23.84 -19.46
N PRO A 52 15.86 -23.72 -18.52
CA PRO A 52 16.17 -23.56 -17.11
C PRO A 52 16.54 -24.88 -16.45
N LYS A 53 17.65 -24.92 -15.77
CA LYS A 53 18.14 -26.07 -15.01
C LYS A 53 17.51 -26.11 -13.62
N TYR A 54 16.46 -26.89 -13.44
CA TYR A 54 15.82 -27.05 -12.14
C TYR A 54 16.46 -28.13 -11.28
N ILE A 55 16.73 -27.80 -10.02
CA ILE A 55 17.21 -28.71 -8.98
C ILE A 55 16.25 -28.76 -7.80
N THR A 56 16.33 -29.79 -6.99
CA THR A 56 15.59 -29.85 -5.73
C THR A 56 16.10 -28.77 -4.77
N ILE A 57 15.20 -27.98 -4.20
CA ILE A 57 15.55 -26.94 -3.21
C ILE A 57 16.15 -27.62 -1.96
N ARG A 58 17.27 -27.08 -1.46
CA ARG A 58 17.92 -27.59 -0.24
C ARG A 58 16.92 -27.59 0.93
N GLY A 59 16.83 -28.71 1.65
CA GLY A 59 15.88 -28.92 2.76
C GLY A 59 14.52 -29.48 2.34
N LYS A 60 14.25 -29.66 1.02
CA LYS A 60 12.98 -30.28 0.55
C LYS A 60 13.04 -31.80 0.37
N GLY A 61 14.21 -32.43 0.58
CA GLY A 61 14.39 -33.87 0.39
C GLY A 61 13.45 -34.72 1.26
N GLU A 62 13.31 -34.38 2.55
CA GLU A 62 12.43 -35.12 3.48
C GLU A 62 10.95 -34.99 3.08
N ILE A 63 10.53 -33.79 2.68
CA ILE A 63 9.15 -33.53 2.22
C ILE A 63 8.87 -34.38 0.97
N LEU A 64 9.77 -34.38 0.01
CA LEU A 64 9.65 -35.19 -1.22
C LEU A 64 9.65 -36.69 -0.88
N ALA A 65 10.47 -37.15 0.04
CA ALA A 65 10.48 -38.54 0.49
C ALA A 65 9.14 -38.95 1.11
N LYS A 66 8.56 -38.10 1.96
CA LYS A 66 7.23 -38.30 2.54
C LYS A 66 6.15 -38.32 1.46
N LEU A 67 6.16 -37.38 0.55
CA LEU A 67 5.21 -37.32 -0.57
C LEU A 67 5.29 -38.56 -1.44
N ARG A 68 6.52 -39.04 -1.80
CA ARG A 68 6.69 -40.28 -2.59
C ARG A 68 6.10 -41.53 -1.91
N LYS A 69 6.16 -41.63 -0.57
CA LYS A 69 5.53 -42.70 0.18
C LYS A 69 4.00 -42.68 0.02
N GLU A 70 3.39 -41.51 0.06
CA GLU A 70 1.94 -41.38 -0.11
C GLU A 70 1.51 -41.56 -1.58
N VAL A 71 2.29 -41.08 -2.55
CA VAL A 71 2.09 -41.28 -4.00
C VAL A 71 2.02 -42.79 -4.34
N LYS A 72 2.92 -43.60 -3.76
CA LYS A 72 2.92 -45.07 -3.99
C LYS A 72 1.62 -45.75 -3.56
N LYS A 73 0.91 -45.20 -2.56
CA LYS A 73 -0.31 -45.78 -1.99
C LYS A 73 -1.58 -45.19 -2.63
N ALA A 74 -1.45 -44.18 -3.47
CA ALA A 74 -2.59 -43.47 -4.03
C ALA A 74 -2.99 -44.01 -5.40
N ASP A 75 -4.30 -44.16 -5.63
CA ASP A 75 -4.88 -44.52 -6.93
C ASP A 75 -5.05 -43.29 -7.82
N LYS A 76 -5.35 -42.13 -7.23
CA LYS A 76 -5.45 -40.85 -7.90
C LYS A 76 -4.77 -39.75 -7.07
N ILE A 77 -4.20 -38.78 -7.74
CA ILE A 77 -3.48 -37.65 -7.14
C ILE A 77 -4.11 -36.35 -7.63
N TYR A 78 -4.45 -35.49 -6.68
CA TYR A 78 -4.96 -34.16 -6.94
C TYR A 78 -3.93 -33.10 -6.49
N LEU A 79 -3.48 -32.27 -7.41
CA LEU A 79 -2.61 -31.14 -7.16
C LEU A 79 -3.50 -29.90 -6.90
N ALA A 80 -3.62 -29.50 -5.64
CA ALA A 80 -4.59 -28.52 -5.14
C ALA A 80 -3.89 -27.23 -4.65
N THR A 81 -2.98 -26.71 -5.42
CA THR A 81 -2.27 -25.45 -5.17
C THR A 81 -3.14 -24.24 -5.55
N ASP A 82 -2.70 -23.02 -5.22
CA ASP A 82 -3.44 -21.78 -5.49
C ASP A 82 -3.85 -21.63 -6.97
N PRO A 83 -4.90 -20.84 -7.28
CA PRO A 83 -5.42 -20.70 -8.63
C PRO A 83 -4.64 -19.70 -9.50
N ASP A 84 -3.38 -19.38 -9.15
CA ASP A 84 -2.51 -18.49 -9.92
C ASP A 84 -1.39 -19.24 -10.64
N ARG A 85 -0.60 -18.51 -11.45
CA ARG A 85 0.55 -19.06 -12.19
C ARG A 85 1.62 -19.68 -11.27
N GLU A 86 1.78 -19.16 -10.04
CA GLU A 86 2.71 -19.74 -9.06
C GLU A 86 2.22 -21.11 -8.58
N GLY A 87 0.92 -21.24 -8.28
CA GLY A 87 0.32 -22.51 -7.90
C GLY A 87 0.38 -23.54 -9.04
N GLU A 88 0.21 -23.10 -10.30
CA GLU A 88 0.34 -23.98 -11.47
C GLU A 88 1.77 -24.50 -11.63
N ALA A 89 2.77 -23.61 -11.48
CA ALA A 89 4.19 -23.98 -11.52
C ALA A 89 4.57 -24.93 -10.36
N ILE A 90 4.03 -24.70 -9.14
CA ILE A 90 4.24 -25.62 -8.00
C ILE A 90 3.70 -27.01 -8.35
N SER A 91 2.49 -27.09 -8.93
CA SER A 91 1.88 -28.36 -9.37
C SER A 91 2.74 -29.08 -10.42
N TRP A 92 3.22 -28.35 -11.42
CA TRP A 92 4.13 -28.87 -12.45
C TRP A 92 5.45 -29.37 -11.86
N HIS A 93 6.08 -28.58 -10.97
CA HIS A 93 7.31 -29.00 -10.31
C HIS A 93 7.12 -30.23 -9.42
N LEU A 94 5.96 -30.36 -8.76
CA LEU A 94 5.62 -31.55 -7.99
C LEU A 94 5.45 -32.78 -8.89
N SER A 95 4.76 -32.63 -10.03
CA SER A 95 4.58 -33.72 -11.01
C SER A 95 5.94 -34.26 -11.47
N LYS A 96 6.86 -33.36 -11.82
CA LYS A 96 8.23 -33.74 -12.27
C LYS A 96 9.09 -34.32 -11.13
N ALA A 97 9.08 -33.70 -9.93
CA ALA A 97 9.88 -34.15 -8.80
C ALA A 97 9.44 -35.49 -8.22
N LEU A 98 8.16 -35.80 -8.29
CA LEU A 98 7.56 -37.04 -7.80
C LEU A 98 7.45 -38.12 -8.88
N LYS A 99 7.77 -37.80 -10.16
CA LYS A 99 7.67 -38.71 -11.33
C LYS A 99 6.26 -39.27 -11.46
N LEU A 100 5.29 -38.39 -11.72
CA LEU A 100 3.86 -38.74 -11.72
C LEU A 100 3.33 -39.13 -13.11
N GLU A 101 4.18 -39.27 -14.12
CA GLU A 101 3.80 -39.55 -15.52
C GLU A 101 2.92 -40.84 -15.65
N ASP A 102 3.20 -41.84 -14.85
CA ASP A 102 2.45 -43.13 -14.84
C ASP A 102 1.25 -43.15 -13.89
N LYS A 103 0.87 -42.02 -13.32
CA LYS A 103 -0.23 -41.93 -12.34
C LYS A 103 -1.40 -41.11 -12.89
N LYS A 104 -2.60 -41.37 -12.38
CA LYS A 104 -3.77 -40.53 -12.64
C LYS A 104 -3.65 -39.24 -11.82
N VAL A 105 -3.16 -38.18 -12.46
CA VAL A 105 -2.90 -36.88 -11.84
C VAL A 105 -3.90 -35.87 -12.38
N TYR A 106 -4.43 -35.07 -11.49
CA TYR A 106 -5.39 -34.04 -11.80
C TYR A 106 -5.03 -32.74 -11.08
N ARG A 107 -5.26 -31.64 -11.72
CA ARG A 107 -5.19 -30.30 -11.16
C ARG A 107 -6.59 -29.88 -10.69
N ILE A 108 -6.70 -29.40 -9.47
CA ILE A 108 -7.89 -28.73 -8.93
C ILE A 108 -7.53 -27.38 -8.36
N SER A 109 -8.37 -26.39 -8.58
CA SER A 109 -8.21 -25.03 -8.07
C SER A 109 -9.55 -24.51 -7.54
N PHE A 110 -9.49 -23.60 -6.59
CA PHE A 110 -10.67 -22.98 -6.00
C PHE A 110 -10.31 -21.58 -5.50
N ASN A 111 -11.22 -20.64 -5.69
CA ASN A 111 -11.02 -19.24 -5.26
C ASN A 111 -11.30 -19.03 -3.78
N GLU A 112 -11.92 -20.01 -3.11
CA GLU A 112 -12.21 -19.96 -1.68
C GLU A 112 -12.06 -21.36 -1.04
N ILE A 113 -11.60 -21.41 0.19
CA ILE A 113 -11.42 -22.67 0.91
C ILE A 113 -12.66 -22.95 1.76
N THR A 114 -13.74 -23.29 1.06
CA THR A 114 -15.02 -23.74 1.63
C THR A 114 -15.29 -25.21 1.27
N LYS A 115 -16.17 -25.85 2.04
CA LYS A 115 -16.55 -27.26 1.78
C LYS A 115 -17.16 -27.43 0.38
N ASN A 116 -17.99 -26.48 -0.04
CA ASN A 116 -18.69 -26.53 -1.32
C ASN A 116 -17.69 -26.33 -2.48
N ALA A 117 -16.85 -25.30 -2.44
CA ALA A 117 -15.86 -25.03 -3.47
C ALA A 117 -14.86 -26.17 -3.65
N VAL A 118 -14.33 -26.73 -2.54
CA VAL A 118 -13.41 -27.88 -2.59
C VAL A 118 -14.08 -29.11 -3.17
N LYS A 119 -15.32 -29.41 -2.80
CA LYS A 119 -16.06 -30.57 -3.36
C LYS A 119 -16.44 -30.37 -4.83
N ALA A 120 -16.78 -29.14 -5.24
CA ALA A 120 -17.07 -28.81 -6.62
C ALA A 120 -15.83 -28.97 -7.52
N SER A 121 -14.65 -28.51 -7.06
CA SER A 121 -13.40 -28.64 -7.81
C SER A 121 -12.97 -30.11 -8.00
N LEU A 122 -13.26 -30.99 -7.02
CA LEU A 122 -13.00 -32.42 -7.17
C LEU A 122 -13.89 -33.12 -8.20
N LYS A 123 -15.07 -32.55 -8.50
CA LYS A 123 -15.98 -33.07 -9.54
C LYS A 123 -15.55 -32.64 -10.93
N ASN A 124 -14.84 -31.50 -11.04
CA ASN A 124 -14.40 -30.90 -12.29
C ASN A 124 -12.86 -30.75 -12.32
N PRO A 125 -12.10 -31.86 -12.22
CA PRO A 125 -10.66 -31.81 -12.28
C PRO A 125 -10.19 -31.53 -13.72
N ARG A 126 -9.03 -30.86 -13.85
CA ARG A 126 -8.40 -30.56 -15.13
C ARG A 126 -6.95 -31.06 -15.19
N GLU A 127 -6.32 -30.92 -16.31
CA GLU A 127 -4.87 -31.08 -16.45
C GLU A 127 -4.12 -29.83 -15.97
N ILE A 128 -2.81 -29.94 -15.81
CA ILE A 128 -1.94 -28.80 -15.54
C ILE A 128 -1.95 -27.90 -16.78
N ASP A 129 -2.21 -26.62 -16.58
CA ASP A 129 -2.20 -25.61 -17.62
C ASP A 129 -0.75 -25.20 -17.90
N MET A 130 -0.22 -25.63 -19.06
CA MET A 130 1.16 -25.37 -19.44
C MET A 130 1.41 -23.92 -19.83
N ASP A 131 0.41 -23.19 -20.30
CA ASP A 131 0.56 -21.76 -20.62
C ASP A 131 0.79 -20.95 -19.35
N LEU A 132 0.09 -21.28 -18.26
CA LEU A 132 0.33 -20.68 -16.95
C LEU A 132 1.70 -21.06 -16.37
N VAL A 133 2.13 -22.32 -16.57
CA VAL A 133 3.48 -22.77 -16.18
C VAL A 133 4.53 -21.99 -16.93
N ASP A 134 4.38 -21.85 -18.24
CA ASP A 134 5.31 -21.14 -19.13
C ASP A 134 5.37 -19.63 -18.80
N ALA A 135 4.24 -19.02 -18.46
CA ALA A 135 4.20 -17.63 -18.00
C ALA A 135 4.98 -17.43 -16.69
N GLN A 136 4.91 -18.39 -15.76
CA GLN A 136 5.71 -18.35 -14.53
C GLN A 136 7.18 -18.61 -14.83
N GLN A 137 7.51 -19.57 -15.70
CA GLN A 137 8.89 -19.83 -16.12
C GLN A 137 9.50 -18.62 -16.81
N ALA A 138 8.80 -17.99 -17.75
CA ALA A 138 9.24 -16.77 -18.43
C ALA A 138 9.62 -15.67 -17.43
N ARG A 139 8.72 -15.36 -16.47
CA ARG A 139 8.98 -14.39 -15.42
C ARG A 139 10.21 -14.78 -14.60
N ARG A 140 10.28 -16.04 -14.18
CA ARG A 140 11.37 -16.54 -13.33
C ARG A 140 12.72 -16.47 -14.05
N VAL A 141 12.76 -16.81 -15.34
CA VAL A 141 13.95 -16.75 -16.19
C VAL A 141 14.39 -15.30 -16.41
N LEU A 142 13.47 -14.40 -16.79
CA LEU A 142 13.76 -12.96 -16.97
C LEU A 142 14.33 -12.33 -15.70
N ASP A 143 13.66 -12.51 -14.56
CA ASP A 143 14.09 -11.92 -13.30
C ASP A 143 15.45 -12.52 -12.85
N ARG A 144 15.69 -13.77 -13.19
CA ARG A 144 16.96 -14.46 -12.97
C ARG A 144 18.09 -13.86 -13.79
N ILE A 145 17.89 -13.72 -15.09
CA ILE A 145 18.87 -13.15 -16.01
C ILE A 145 19.25 -11.72 -15.57
N VAL A 146 18.27 -10.86 -15.39
CA VAL A 146 18.51 -9.48 -14.95
C VAL A 146 19.26 -9.45 -13.62
N GLY A 147 18.81 -10.22 -12.63
CA GLY A 147 19.43 -10.25 -11.32
C GLY A 147 20.88 -10.77 -11.32
N TYR A 148 21.18 -11.79 -12.09
CA TYR A 148 22.51 -12.41 -12.15
C TYR A 148 23.51 -11.67 -13.05
N LYS A 149 23.02 -10.91 -14.03
CA LYS A 149 23.89 -10.09 -14.89
C LYS A 149 24.20 -8.74 -14.23
N ILE A 150 23.22 -8.05 -13.68
CA ILE A 150 23.40 -6.68 -13.16
C ILE A 150 23.88 -6.66 -11.71
N SER A 151 23.40 -7.56 -10.82
CA SER A 151 23.78 -7.49 -9.40
C SER A 151 25.28 -7.65 -9.14
N PRO A 152 26.04 -8.57 -9.81
CA PRO A 152 27.48 -8.65 -9.67
C PRO A 152 28.20 -7.36 -10.07
N LEU A 153 27.74 -6.69 -11.13
CA LEU A 153 28.25 -5.38 -11.54
C LEU A 153 28.09 -4.35 -10.43
N LEU A 154 26.90 -4.25 -9.82
CA LEU A 154 26.68 -3.36 -8.67
C LEU A 154 27.57 -3.71 -7.48
N TRP A 155 27.92 -5.00 -7.29
CA TRP A 155 28.84 -5.41 -6.21
C TRP A 155 30.26 -4.98 -6.50
N ALA A 156 30.71 -5.08 -7.73
CA ALA A 156 32.05 -4.68 -8.15
C ALA A 156 32.23 -3.16 -8.13
N LYS A 157 31.22 -2.42 -8.59
CA LYS A 157 31.33 -0.97 -8.80
C LYS A 157 30.86 -0.13 -7.60
N VAL A 158 30.00 -0.66 -6.72
CA VAL A 158 29.44 0.06 -5.56
C VAL A 158 29.68 -0.71 -4.27
N LYS A 159 28.90 -1.77 -4.00
CA LYS A 159 28.95 -2.51 -2.73
C LYS A 159 28.30 -3.88 -2.83
N ARG A 160 28.88 -4.88 -2.15
CA ARG A 160 28.27 -6.22 -2.01
C ARG A 160 26.90 -6.16 -1.35
N GLY A 161 25.98 -7.04 -1.82
CA GLY A 161 24.63 -7.19 -1.27
C GLY A 161 23.58 -6.32 -1.94
N LEU A 162 23.95 -5.47 -2.90
CA LEU A 162 23.01 -4.76 -3.76
C LEU A 162 22.37 -5.74 -4.77
N SER A 163 21.22 -5.40 -5.30
CA SER A 163 20.54 -6.20 -6.35
C SER A 163 19.77 -5.32 -7.31
N ALA A 164 19.74 -5.71 -8.56
CA ALA A 164 18.84 -5.17 -9.56
C ALA A 164 17.77 -6.20 -9.94
N GLY A 165 16.64 -5.71 -10.43
CA GLY A 165 15.53 -6.50 -10.93
C GLY A 165 14.56 -5.61 -11.65
N ARG A 166 13.87 -6.11 -12.68
CA ARG A 166 13.01 -5.30 -13.55
C ARG A 166 12.04 -4.40 -12.75
N VAL A 167 11.11 -4.99 -12.03
CA VAL A 167 10.07 -4.25 -11.30
C VAL A 167 10.66 -3.44 -10.15
N GLN A 168 11.65 -3.96 -9.42
CA GLN A 168 12.25 -3.23 -8.29
C GLN A 168 13.01 -1.98 -8.73
N SER A 169 13.71 -2.03 -9.87
CA SER A 169 14.49 -0.89 -10.37
C SER A 169 13.59 0.22 -10.91
N VAL A 170 12.48 -0.14 -11.57
CA VAL A 170 11.47 0.85 -11.99
C VAL A 170 10.75 1.46 -10.78
N ALA A 171 10.41 0.67 -9.77
CA ALA A 171 9.81 1.20 -8.54
C ALA A 171 10.76 2.17 -7.82
N LEU A 172 12.08 1.89 -7.82
CA LEU A 172 13.09 2.80 -7.29
C LEU A 172 13.17 4.09 -8.11
N ARG A 173 13.17 3.98 -9.44
CA ARG A 173 13.17 5.13 -10.35
C ARG A 173 11.96 6.05 -10.11
N ILE A 174 10.76 5.50 -9.99
CA ILE A 174 9.54 6.28 -9.71
C ILE A 174 9.68 7.09 -8.43
N ILE A 175 10.28 6.51 -7.38
CA ILE A 175 10.54 7.23 -6.14
C ILE A 175 11.61 8.30 -6.34
N ALA A 176 12.70 8.00 -7.07
CA ALA A 176 13.78 8.94 -7.34
C ALA A 176 13.30 10.13 -8.17
N ASP A 177 12.53 9.89 -9.24
CA ASP A 177 11.94 10.95 -10.06
C ASP A 177 11.02 11.85 -9.22
N ARG A 178 10.29 11.31 -8.25
CA ARG A 178 9.48 12.08 -7.30
C ARG A 178 10.33 12.92 -6.34
N GLU A 179 11.46 12.42 -5.87
CA GLU A 179 12.39 13.23 -5.06
C GLU A 179 13.00 14.36 -5.88
N GLU A 180 13.34 14.13 -7.16
CA GLU A 180 13.78 15.17 -8.09
C GLU A 180 12.69 16.26 -8.26
N GLU A 181 11.41 15.87 -8.44
CA GLU A 181 10.28 16.80 -8.52
C GLU A 181 10.13 17.64 -7.24
N ILE A 182 10.24 17.00 -6.07
CA ILE A 182 10.13 17.67 -4.77
C ILE A 182 11.28 18.67 -4.57
N ASN A 183 12.51 18.27 -4.90
CA ASN A 183 13.71 19.10 -4.72
C ASN A 183 13.78 20.26 -5.72
N ALA A 184 13.23 20.09 -6.92
CA ALA A 184 13.15 21.13 -7.94
C ALA A 184 11.94 22.06 -7.77
N PHE A 185 11.05 21.76 -6.83
CA PHE A 185 9.81 22.52 -6.66
C PHE A 185 10.08 23.91 -6.11
N ILE A 186 9.53 24.91 -6.77
CA ILE A 186 9.58 26.32 -6.35
C ILE A 186 8.19 26.70 -5.83
N PRO A 187 8.05 27.03 -4.54
CA PRO A 187 6.78 27.47 -3.99
C PRO A 187 6.31 28.79 -4.63
N GLU A 188 5.08 28.82 -5.09
CA GLU A 188 4.41 30.02 -5.60
C GLU A 188 3.45 30.56 -4.54
N GLU A 189 3.52 31.87 -4.31
CA GLU A 189 2.65 32.58 -3.40
C GLU A 189 1.22 32.67 -3.97
N TYR A 190 0.23 32.45 -3.10
CA TYR A 190 -1.16 32.80 -3.39
C TYR A 190 -1.91 33.15 -2.11
N TRP A 191 -3.00 33.88 -2.27
CA TRP A 191 -3.82 34.32 -1.15
C TRP A 191 -5.23 33.77 -1.24
N THR A 192 -5.83 33.53 -0.09
CA THR A 192 -7.25 33.24 0.05
C THR A 192 -7.92 34.38 0.82
N LEU A 193 -9.15 34.70 0.42
CA LEU A 193 -9.97 35.69 1.05
C LEU A 193 -11.33 35.07 1.39
N ASP A 194 -11.67 35.07 2.65
CA ASP A 194 -12.94 34.59 3.16
C ASP A 194 -13.74 35.77 3.75
N ALA A 195 -15.04 35.83 3.47
CA ALA A 195 -15.95 36.82 4.05
C ALA A 195 -16.87 36.10 5.06
N ASP A 196 -16.86 36.56 6.28
CA ASP A 196 -17.81 36.14 7.30
C ASP A 196 -19.04 37.07 7.25
N LEU A 197 -20.17 36.50 6.89
CA LEU A 197 -21.40 37.20 6.61
C LEU A 197 -22.49 36.78 7.59
N LYS A 198 -23.24 37.76 8.08
CA LYS A 198 -24.41 37.52 8.94
C LYS A 198 -25.67 37.40 8.09
N VAL A 199 -26.35 36.29 8.22
CA VAL A 199 -27.66 36.04 7.66
C VAL A 199 -28.74 36.59 8.63
N LYS A 200 -29.70 37.34 8.13
CA LYS A 200 -30.78 37.91 8.97
C LYS A 200 -31.53 36.79 9.74
N GLY A 201 -31.62 36.95 11.06
CA GLY A 201 -32.28 35.99 11.94
C GLY A 201 -31.37 34.83 12.43
N GLU A 202 -30.17 34.71 11.95
CA GLU A 202 -29.23 33.65 12.34
C GLU A 202 -28.16 34.17 13.30
N ARG A 203 -27.75 33.30 14.23
CA ARG A 203 -26.66 33.62 15.18
C ARG A 203 -25.27 33.27 14.66
N LYS A 204 -25.18 32.28 13.76
CA LYS A 204 -23.92 31.82 13.18
C LYS A 204 -23.59 32.63 11.93
N LEU A 205 -22.30 32.87 11.74
CA LEU A 205 -21.81 33.51 10.52
C LEU A 205 -21.69 32.50 9.38
N LEU A 206 -21.95 32.98 8.17
CA LEU A 206 -21.77 32.27 6.93
C LEU A 206 -20.40 32.66 6.35
N THR A 207 -19.45 31.75 6.33
CA THR A 207 -18.13 31.99 5.72
C THR A 207 -18.22 31.70 4.24
N ALA A 208 -18.07 32.70 3.40
CA ALA A 208 -18.04 32.62 1.95
C ALA A 208 -16.63 32.86 1.41
N LYS A 209 -16.18 32.03 0.48
CA LYS A 209 -14.84 32.09 -0.12
C LYS A 209 -14.84 32.94 -1.37
N PHE A 210 -13.81 33.77 -1.55
CA PHE A 210 -13.60 34.53 -2.77
C PHE A 210 -13.58 33.61 -3.99
N TYR A 211 -14.29 34.00 -5.03
CA TYR A 211 -14.39 33.25 -6.29
C TYR A 211 -13.66 33.95 -7.43
N GLY A 212 -13.77 35.26 -7.51
CA GLY A 212 -13.30 36.09 -8.61
C GLY A 212 -14.36 37.08 -9.05
N THR A 213 -14.53 37.28 -10.34
CA THR A 213 -15.56 38.11 -10.93
C THR A 213 -16.82 37.28 -11.27
N GLU A 214 -17.86 37.93 -11.79
CA GLU A 214 -19.07 37.24 -12.23
C GLU A 214 -18.77 36.16 -13.29
N LYS A 215 -17.85 36.48 -14.22
CA LYS A 215 -17.55 35.61 -15.39
C LYS A 215 -16.40 34.66 -15.14
N ASN A 216 -15.40 35.08 -14.36
CA ASN A 216 -14.14 34.35 -14.25
C ASN A 216 -13.80 34.03 -12.79
N LYS A 217 -13.37 32.78 -12.57
CA LYS A 217 -12.70 32.39 -11.33
C LYS A 217 -11.29 33.01 -11.32
N MET A 218 -10.87 33.59 -10.19
CA MET A 218 -9.56 34.20 -10.01
C MET A 218 -8.80 33.51 -8.87
N THR A 219 -7.48 33.48 -8.99
CA THR A 219 -6.55 33.16 -7.91
C THR A 219 -5.82 34.46 -7.57
N ILE A 220 -5.77 34.82 -6.32
CA ILE A 220 -5.06 36.04 -5.86
C ILE A 220 -3.59 35.66 -5.72
N SER A 221 -2.73 36.23 -6.58
CA SER A 221 -1.34 35.82 -6.74
C SER A 221 -0.36 36.68 -5.95
N SER A 222 -0.79 37.83 -5.45
CA SER A 222 0.08 38.73 -4.70
C SER A 222 -0.68 39.52 -3.64
N LYS A 223 0.08 40.13 -2.74
CA LYS A 223 -0.48 41.02 -1.70
C LYS A 223 -1.09 42.28 -2.31
N GLU A 224 -0.50 42.84 -3.36
CA GLU A 224 -1.00 44.01 -4.05
C GLU A 224 -2.37 43.75 -4.68
N GLU A 225 -2.55 42.63 -5.37
CA GLU A 225 -3.82 42.20 -5.94
C GLU A 225 -4.88 42.00 -4.85
N LEU A 226 -4.49 41.38 -3.72
CA LEU A 226 -5.37 41.26 -2.58
C LEU A 226 -5.83 42.62 -2.03
N ASP A 227 -4.90 43.60 -1.89
CA ASP A 227 -5.20 44.89 -1.32
C ASP A 227 -6.13 45.72 -2.25
N GLU A 228 -6.01 45.55 -3.57
CA GLU A 228 -6.98 46.13 -4.54
C GLU A 228 -8.37 45.51 -4.39
N ILE A 229 -8.44 44.19 -4.32
CA ILE A 229 -9.72 43.49 -4.09
C ILE A 229 -10.34 43.90 -2.76
N MET A 230 -9.55 43.97 -1.70
CA MET A 230 -10.00 44.33 -0.35
C MET A 230 -10.59 45.74 -0.31
N LYS A 231 -9.99 46.73 -0.97
CA LYS A 231 -10.51 48.12 -1.03
C LYS A 231 -11.93 48.16 -1.59
N GLU A 232 -12.24 47.35 -2.56
CA GLU A 232 -13.55 47.32 -3.19
C GLU A 232 -14.56 46.54 -2.33
N VAL A 233 -14.20 45.31 -1.88
CA VAL A 233 -15.14 44.44 -1.16
C VAL A 233 -15.37 44.92 0.29
N GLU A 234 -14.48 45.74 0.86
CA GLU A 234 -14.60 46.27 2.22
C GLU A 234 -15.86 47.12 2.37
N ASN A 235 -16.16 47.94 1.36
CA ASN A 235 -17.26 48.88 1.38
C ASN A 235 -18.44 48.44 0.51
N ALA A 236 -18.36 47.26 -0.11
CA ALA A 236 -19.41 46.77 -0.98
C ALA A 236 -20.63 46.28 -0.17
N GLU A 237 -21.82 46.35 -0.76
CA GLU A 237 -23.01 45.65 -0.29
C GLU A 237 -22.89 44.19 -0.68
N TYR A 238 -23.17 43.31 0.27
CA TYR A 238 -23.18 41.86 0.04
C TYR A 238 -24.60 41.37 -0.20
N SER A 239 -24.85 40.81 -1.36
CA SER A 239 -26.18 40.29 -1.72
C SER A 239 -26.09 38.93 -2.45
N VAL A 240 -27.09 38.11 -2.30
CA VAL A 240 -27.17 36.82 -2.99
C VAL A 240 -27.43 37.04 -4.47
N ALA A 241 -26.45 36.70 -5.30
CA ALA A 241 -26.51 36.89 -6.76
C ALA A 241 -26.98 35.65 -7.54
N ASP A 242 -26.75 34.46 -7.01
CA ASP A 242 -27.15 33.20 -7.65
C ASP A 242 -27.29 32.07 -6.61
N ILE A 243 -28.30 31.26 -6.73
CA ILE A 243 -28.51 30.04 -5.92
C ILE A 243 -28.73 28.87 -6.84
N LYS A 244 -27.79 27.93 -6.85
CA LYS A 244 -27.90 26.68 -7.58
C LYS A 244 -28.16 25.51 -6.63
N LYS A 245 -29.34 24.90 -6.81
CA LYS A 245 -29.70 23.65 -6.15
C LYS A 245 -29.51 22.51 -7.13
N GLY A 246 -28.96 21.40 -6.66
CA GLY A 246 -28.74 20.24 -7.49
C GLY A 246 -28.65 18.96 -6.65
N GLU A 247 -28.52 17.86 -7.33
CA GLU A 247 -28.33 16.56 -6.73
C GLU A 247 -26.95 16.01 -7.11
N ARG A 248 -26.30 15.32 -6.19
CA ARG A 248 -25.06 14.60 -6.42
C ARG A 248 -25.20 13.18 -5.93
N THR A 249 -24.78 12.25 -6.75
CA THR A 249 -24.75 10.83 -6.42
C THR A 249 -23.30 10.37 -6.22
N LYS A 250 -23.02 9.69 -5.12
CA LYS A 250 -21.74 9.02 -4.87
C LYS A 250 -21.92 7.52 -5.05
N LYS A 251 -21.27 6.95 -6.05
CA LYS A 251 -21.36 5.52 -6.37
C LYS A 251 -20.71 4.67 -5.27
N ALA A 252 -21.27 3.48 -5.04
CA ALA A 252 -20.68 2.47 -4.20
C ALA A 252 -19.31 2.02 -4.74
N PRO A 253 -18.33 1.77 -3.86
CA PRO A 253 -17.04 1.29 -4.29
C PRO A 253 -17.12 -0.18 -4.72
N VAL A 254 -16.31 -0.58 -5.71
CA VAL A 254 -16.20 -1.98 -6.13
C VAL A 254 -15.55 -2.85 -5.05
N PRO A 255 -15.73 -4.18 -5.08
CA PRO A 255 -15.02 -5.10 -4.18
C PRO A 255 -13.51 -4.96 -4.32
N PHE A 256 -12.75 -5.42 -3.31
CA PHE A 256 -11.31 -5.26 -3.31
C PHE A 256 -10.60 -6.13 -4.36
N THR A 257 -9.63 -5.52 -5.03
CA THR A 257 -8.48 -6.19 -5.64
C THR A 257 -7.32 -6.24 -4.64
N THR A 258 -6.23 -6.95 -4.97
CA THR A 258 -5.00 -6.93 -4.15
C THR A 258 -4.48 -5.52 -3.92
N SER A 259 -4.43 -4.71 -4.97
CA SER A 259 -3.93 -3.34 -4.92
C SER A 259 -4.82 -2.46 -4.04
N THR A 260 -6.11 -2.44 -4.28
CA THR A 260 -7.05 -1.59 -3.52
C THR A 260 -7.14 -2.03 -2.05
N LEU A 261 -7.01 -3.34 -1.75
CA LEU A 261 -6.94 -3.82 -0.36
C LEU A 261 -5.68 -3.31 0.34
N GLN A 262 -4.52 -3.35 -0.32
CA GLN A 262 -3.27 -2.82 0.24
C GLN A 262 -3.35 -1.32 0.50
N GLN A 263 -3.91 -0.57 -0.44
CA GLN A 263 -4.10 0.88 -0.32
C GLN A 263 -5.01 1.23 0.87
N GLU A 264 -6.17 0.61 0.95
CA GLU A 264 -7.14 0.93 1.99
C GLU A 264 -6.71 0.42 3.37
N ALA A 265 -6.09 -0.76 3.45
CA ALA A 265 -5.52 -1.26 4.70
C ALA A 265 -4.38 -0.35 5.22
N SER A 266 -3.58 0.24 4.33
CA SER A 266 -2.58 1.22 4.72
C SER A 266 -3.20 2.51 5.27
N LYS A 267 -4.25 3.03 4.63
CA LYS A 267 -4.95 4.25 5.05
C LYS A 267 -5.74 4.06 6.35
N ALA A 268 -6.63 3.05 6.37
CA ALA A 268 -7.59 2.83 7.46
C ALA A 268 -6.98 2.11 8.67
N LEU A 269 -6.07 1.16 8.45
CA LEU A 269 -5.55 0.26 9.48
C LEU A 269 -4.11 0.56 9.86
N ASN A 270 -3.42 1.39 9.08
CA ASN A 270 -1.97 1.63 9.17
C ASN A 270 -1.14 0.35 9.02
N PHE A 271 -1.53 -0.52 8.09
CA PHE A 271 -0.81 -1.75 7.78
C PHE A 271 0.16 -1.51 6.62
N ALA A 272 1.37 -2.05 6.73
CA ALA A 272 2.28 -2.18 5.61
C ALA A 272 1.73 -3.20 4.59
N THR A 273 2.08 -3.06 3.32
CA THR A 273 1.62 -3.95 2.24
C THR A 273 1.92 -5.42 2.53
N ALA A 274 3.14 -5.73 2.97
CA ALA A 274 3.54 -7.09 3.35
C ALA A 274 2.74 -7.64 4.55
N LYS A 275 2.41 -6.78 5.53
CA LYS A 275 1.57 -7.17 6.67
C LYS A 275 0.15 -7.47 6.22
N THR A 276 -0.41 -6.64 5.34
CA THR A 276 -1.74 -6.83 4.76
C THR A 276 -1.83 -8.18 4.06
N MET A 277 -0.88 -8.49 3.17
CA MET A 277 -0.88 -9.74 2.43
C MET A 277 -0.69 -10.97 3.33
N ARG A 278 0.17 -10.87 4.36
CA ARG A 278 0.35 -11.97 5.33
C ARG A 278 -0.94 -12.27 6.11
N ILE A 279 -1.68 -11.24 6.54
CA ILE A 279 -2.93 -11.42 7.28
C ILE A 279 -4.03 -11.93 6.34
N ALA A 280 -4.11 -11.40 5.12
CA ALA A 280 -5.04 -11.88 4.10
C ALA A 280 -4.81 -13.38 3.78
N GLN A 281 -3.54 -13.82 3.67
CA GLN A 281 -3.19 -15.22 3.49
C GLN A 281 -3.73 -16.10 4.65
N GLN A 282 -3.58 -15.64 5.89
CA GLN A 282 -4.12 -16.38 7.05
C GLN A 282 -5.66 -16.49 7.01
N LEU A 283 -6.35 -15.42 6.63
CA LEU A 283 -7.80 -15.42 6.50
C LEU A 283 -8.28 -16.31 5.35
N TYR A 284 -7.55 -16.37 4.26
CA TYR A 284 -7.83 -17.25 3.12
C TYR A 284 -7.59 -18.72 3.45
N GLU A 285 -6.44 -19.08 4.04
CA GLU A 285 -6.06 -20.48 4.32
C GLU A 285 -6.90 -21.11 5.42
N GLY A 286 -7.46 -20.30 6.30
CA GLY A 286 -8.43 -20.73 7.29
C GLY A 286 -8.09 -20.37 8.74
N VAL A 287 -9.14 -20.08 9.48
CA VAL A 287 -9.13 -19.79 10.91
C VAL A 287 -10.05 -20.77 11.62
N ASP A 288 -9.67 -21.18 12.83
CA ASP A 288 -10.51 -22.08 13.64
C ASP A 288 -11.67 -21.28 14.25
N ILE A 289 -12.90 -21.62 13.86
CA ILE A 289 -14.15 -21.06 14.39
C ILE A 289 -14.91 -22.12 15.15
N LYS A 290 -15.24 -21.85 16.41
CA LYS A 290 -16.01 -22.76 17.25
C LYS A 290 -17.32 -23.16 16.57
N GLY A 291 -17.60 -24.45 16.51
CA GLY A 291 -18.79 -25.00 15.83
C GLY A 291 -18.65 -25.20 14.31
N SER A 292 -17.80 -24.43 13.63
CA SER A 292 -17.57 -24.55 12.18
C SER A 292 -16.25 -25.24 11.82
N GLY A 293 -15.32 -25.33 12.78
CA GLY A 293 -13.97 -25.86 12.55
C GLY A 293 -13.07 -24.84 11.86
N THR A 294 -12.04 -25.30 11.13
CA THR A 294 -11.16 -24.41 10.36
C THR A 294 -11.83 -24.08 9.03
N VAL A 295 -12.02 -22.79 8.74
CA VAL A 295 -12.67 -22.30 7.51
C VAL A 295 -11.91 -21.09 6.94
N GLY A 296 -11.82 -21.00 5.62
CA GLY A 296 -11.36 -19.80 4.92
C GLY A 296 -12.42 -18.71 5.05
N LEU A 297 -12.01 -17.52 5.47
CA LEU A 297 -12.93 -16.40 5.70
C LEU A 297 -13.02 -15.45 4.51
N ILE A 298 -12.02 -15.42 3.66
CA ILE A 298 -12.01 -14.59 2.44
C ILE A 298 -11.62 -15.42 1.22
N THR A 299 -11.96 -14.93 0.06
CA THR A 299 -11.54 -15.48 -1.23
C THR A 299 -10.04 -15.28 -1.46
N TYR A 300 -9.52 -15.86 -2.55
CA TYR A 300 -8.12 -15.76 -2.93
C TYR A 300 -7.65 -14.31 -3.03
N LEU A 301 -6.51 -14.03 -2.41
CA LEU A 301 -6.06 -12.66 -2.13
C LEU A 301 -5.20 -12.03 -3.23
N ARG A 302 -4.72 -12.80 -4.22
CA ARG A 302 -3.92 -12.29 -5.33
C ARG A 302 -4.79 -12.20 -6.57
N THR A 303 -5.46 -11.08 -6.72
CA THR A 303 -6.40 -10.83 -7.83
C THR A 303 -6.43 -9.37 -8.23
N ASP A 304 -6.58 -9.11 -9.48
CA ASP A 304 -6.89 -7.81 -10.08
C ASP A 304 -8.36 -7.71 -10.53
N SER A 305 -9.12 -8.79 -10.37
CA SER A 305 -10.54 -8.87 -10.70
C SER A 305 -11.42 -8.23 -9.62
N THR A 306 -12.46 -7.53 -10.06
CA THR A 306 -13.57 -7.04 -9.21
C THR A 306 -14.84 -7.89 -9.38
N ARG A 307 -14.77 -8.97 -10.17
CA ARG A 307 -15.87 -9.91 -10.41
C ARG A 307 -16.21 -10.70 -9.15
N ILE A 308 -17.44 -11.06 -8.99
CA ILE A 308 -17.90 -12.00 -7.95
C ILE A 308 -18.78 -13.08 -8.59
N SER A 309 -18.87 -14.24 -7.93
CA SER A 309 -19.74 -15.31 -8.39
C SER A 309 -21.24 -14.93 -8.24
N GLU A 310 -22.09 -15.52 -9.06
CA GLU A 310 -23.54 -15.30 -9.01
C GLU A 310 -24.12 -15.71 -7.66
N GLU A 311 -23.62 -16.81 -7.07
CA GLU A 311 -24.02 -17.26 -5.74
C GLU A 311 -23.70 -16.23 -4.65
N ALA A 312 -22.51 -15.62 -4.69
CA ALA A 312 -22.10 -14.60 -3.74
C ALA A 312 -22.90 -13.29 -3.94
N ASP A 313 -23.18 -12.92 -5.19
CA ASP A 313 -24.03 -11.75 -5.50
C ASP A 313 -25.46 -11.93 -4.97
N ALA A 314 -26.07 -13.06 -5.22
CA ALA A 314 -27.41 -13.37 -4.72
C ALA A 314 -27.47 -13.34 -3.18
N THR A 315 -26.49 -13.97 -2.52
CA THR A 315 -26.45 -14.05 -1.07
C THR A 315 -26.24 -12.69 -0.41
N VAL A 316 -25.38 -11.84 -0.96
CA VAL A 316 -25.14 -10.50 -0.40
C VAL A 316 -26.34 -9.59 -0.59
N ARG A 317 -27.03 -9.67 -1.74
CA ARG A 317 -28.25 -8.89 -1.99
C ARG A 317 -29.36 -9.27 -1.02
N GLU A 318 -29.53 -10.56 -0.74
CA GLU A 318 -30.48 -11.03 0.28
C GLU A 318 -30.10 -10.51 1.67
N TYR A 319 -28.83 -10.59 2.05
CA TYR A 319 -28.36 -10.04 3.32
C TYR A 319 -28.64 -8.54 3.46
N ILE A 320 -28.46 -7.76 2.37
CA ILE A 320 -28.74 -6.32 2.36
C ILE A 320 -30.25 -6.09 2.50
N ARG A 321 -31.08 -6.86 1.78
CA ARG A 321 -32.54 -6.77 1.84
C ARG A 321 -33.08 -7.00 3.25
N GLU A 322 -32.60 -8.08 3.91
CA GLU A 322 -33.03 -8.41 5.25
C GLU A 322 -32.53 -7.43 6.31
N GLY A 323 -31.30 -6.94 6.18
CA GLY A 323 -30.64 -6.13 7.20
C GLY A 323 -30.85 -4.62 7.05
N PHE A 324 -31.12 -4.09 5.83
CA PHE A 324 -31.17 -2.67 5.55
C PHE A 324 -32.46 -2.24 4.81
N GLY A 325 -33.13 -3.14 4.13
CA GLY A 325 -34.31 -2.87 3.31
C GLY A 325 -34.05 -2.96 1.80
N GLU A 326 -35.12 -3.15 1.02
CA GLU A 326 -35.05 -3.29 -0.45
C GLU A 326 -34.45 -2.07 -1.12
N GLU A 327 -34.71 -0.88 -0.60
CA GLU A 327 -34.21 0.39 -1.11
C GLU A 327 -32.71 0.57 -1.05
N TYR A 328 -32.01 -0.27 -0.25
CA TYR A 328 -30.55 -0.29 -0.15
C TYR A 328 -29.90 -1.24 -1.15
N VAL A 329 -30.63 -2.14 -1.77
CA VAL A 329 -30.09 -3.09 -2.75
C VAL A 329 -29.80 -2.37 -4.07
N ALA A 330 -28.60 -2.48 -4.58
CA ALA A 330 -28.23 -1.83 -5.85
C ALA A 330 -29.06 -2.35 -7.01
N ASP A 331 -29.52 -1.47 -7.90
CA ASP A 331 -30.24 -1.85 -9.12
C ASP A 331 -29.32 -2.54 -10.12
N GLY A 332 -29.83 -3.59 -10.76
CA GLY A 332 -29.21 -4.26 -11.90
C GLY A 332 -27.88 -4.98 -11.62
N ASP A 333 -27.37 -5.65 -12.61
CA ASP A 333 -25.99 -6.14 -12.62
C ASP A 333 -25.06 -4.95 -12.58
N VAL A 334 -24.21 -4.91 -11.55
CA VAL A 334 -23.07 -3.97 -11.55
C VAL A 334 -22.34 -4.21 -12.86
N LYS A 335 -22.41 -3.24 -13.77
CA LYS A 335 -21.87 -3.33 -15.14
C LYS A 335 -20.55 -4.07 -15.10
N LYS A 336 -20.45 -5.18 -15.80
CA LYS A 336 -19.18 -5.81 -16.12
C LYS A 336 -18.28 -4.68 -16.60
N SER A 337 -17.22 -4.41 -15.87
CA SER A 337 -16.25 -3.40 -16.27
C SER A 337 -15.90 -3.68 -17.71
N SER A 338 -16.27 -2.77 -18.61
CA SER A 338 -16.01 -2.90 -20.04
C SER A 338 -14.56 -2.60 -20.38
N ASP A 339 -13.74 -2.37 -19.36
CA ASP A 339 -12.31 -2.22 -19.52
C ASP A 339 -11.73 -3.60 -19.91
N LYS A 340 -11.42 -3.70 -21.20
CA LYS A 340 -10.66 -4.79 -21.84
C LYS A 340 -9.22 -4.92 -21.30
N LYS A 341 -8.98 -4.65 -20.02
CA LYS A 341 -7.77 -5.08 -19.35
C LYS A 341 -7.94 -6.56 -19.11
N ILE A 342 -6.99 -7.31 -19.61
CA ILE A 342 -6.83 -8.75 -19.54
C ILE A 342 -7.10 -9.24 -18.12
N ILE A 343 -8.34 -9.57 -17.86
CA ILE A 343 -8.77 -10.19 -16.62
C ILE A 343 -8.45 -11.65 -16.82
N GLN A 344 -7.64 -12.22 -15.96
CA GLN A 344 -7.61 -13.68 -15.83
C GLN A 344 -9.01 -14.12 -15.39
N ASP A 345 -9.81 -14.57 -16.34
CA ASP A 345 -11.26 -14.81 -16.20
C ASP A 345 -11.66 -15.78 -15.06
N ALA A 346 -10.66 -16.46 -14.45
CA ALA A 346 -10.86 -17.40 -13.37
C ALA A 346 -10.89 -16.78 -11.96
N HIS A 347 -10.41 -15.54 -11.78
CA HIS A 347 -10.28 -14.93 -10.46
C HIS A 347 -11.52 -14.13 -10.08
N GLU A 348 -11.85 -14.16 -8.79
CA GLU A 348 -12.84 -13.30 -8.16
C GLU A 348 -12.17 -12.19 -7.35
N ALA A 349 -12.95 -11.14 -7.01
CA ALA A 349 -12.55 -10.12 -6.06
C ALA A 349 -12.30 -10.71 -4.66
N ILE A 350 -11.57 -9.97 -3.83
CA ILE A 350 -11.38 -10.30 -2.42
C ILE A 350 -12.65 -9.96 -1.67
N ARG A 351 -13.35 -10.98 -1.19
CA ARG A 351 -14.62 -10.90 -0.47
C ARG A 351 -14.72 -11.91 0.67
N PRO A 352 -15.62 -11.77 1.63
CA PRO A 352 -15.93 -12.84 2.58
C PRO A 352 -16.46 -14.07 1.83
N THR A 353 -16.11 -15.25 2.30
CA THR A 353 -16.63 -16.53 1.77
C THR A 353 -18.10 -16.75 2.14
N ASP A 354 -18.55 -16.08 3.21
CA ASP A 354 -19.91 -16.19 3.74
C ASP A 354 -20.25 -14.86 4.43
N VAL A 355 -21.22 -14.12 3.88
CA VAL A 355 -21.58 -12.80 4.40
C VAL A 355 -22.28 -12.87 5.76
N THR A 356 -22.89 -14.01 6.11
CA THR A 356 -23.56 -14.22 7.40
C THR A 356 -22.57 -14.31 8.55
N ARG A 357 -21.29 -14.60 8.28
CA ARG A 357 -20.20 -14.49 9.24
C ARG A 357 -19.81 -13.04 9.44
N THR A 358 -20.70 -12.29 10.07
CA THR A 358 -20.45 -10.86 10.35
C THR A 358 -19.17 -10.69 11.16
N PRO A 359 -18.49 -9.51 11.07
CA PRO A 359 -17.31 -9.23 11.89
C PRO A 359 -17.57 -9.45 13.38
N ALA A 360 -18.76 -9.11 13.88
CA ALA A 360 -19.13 -9.35 15.28
C ALA A 360 -19.14 -10.83 15.65
N ALA A 361 -19.69 -11.68 14.79
CA ALA A 361 -19.81 -13.11 15.01
C ALA A 361 -18.46 -13.86 15.05
N VAL A 362 -17.44 -13.34 14.34
CA VAL A 362 -16.11 -14.00 14.25
C VAL A 362 -15.04 -13.35 15.12
N LYS A 363 -15.35 -12.24 15.81
CA LYS A 363 -14.40 -11.40 16.53
C LYS A 363 -13.56 -12.17 17.55
N GLU A 364 -14.17 -13.05 18.33
CA GLU A 364 -13.50 -13.80 19.40
C GLU A 364 -12.50 -14.85 18.88
N PHE A 365 -12.63 -15.27 17.61
CA PHE A 365 -11.77 -16.27 16.97
C PHE A 365 -10.59 -15.66 16.22
N LEU A 366 -10.57 -14.33 16.07
CA LEU A 366 -9.59 -13.59 15.28
C LEU A 366 -8.64 -12.81 16.19
N SER A 367 -7.36 -12.79 15.80
CA SER A 367 -6.45 -11.78 16.35
C SER A 367 -6.95 -10.39 16.00
N ARG A 368 -6.50 -9.37 16.76
CA ARG A 368 -6.87 -7.97 16.52
C ARG A 368 -6.64 -7.53 15.07
N ASP A 369 -5.52 -7.93 14.48
CA ASP A 369 -5.17 -7.54 13.11
C ASP A 369 -6.00 -8.29 12.08
N GLN A 370 -6.24 -9.60 12.28
CA GLN A 370 -7.14 -10.38 11.44
C GLN A 370 -8.56 -9.84 11.47
N PHE A 371 -9.07 -9.51 12.65
CA PHE A 371 -10.40 -8.92 12.81
C PHE A 371 -10.53 -7.61 12.03
N ARG A 372 -9.57 -6.70 12.17
CA ARG A 372 -9.60 -5.40 11.48
C ARG A 372 -9.58 -5.54 9.97
N LEU A 373 -8.74 -6.45 9.44
CA LEU A 373 -8.67 -6.69 8.00
C LEU A 373 -9.94 -7.37 7.48
N TYR A 374 -10.45 -8.39 8.20
CA TYR A 374 -11.69 -9.05 7.85
C TYR A 374 -12.87 -8.07 7.84
N GLN A 375 -12.99 -7.22 8.86
CA GLN A 375 -14.03 -6.19 8.94
C GLN A 375 -13.97 -5.23 7.75
N LEU A 376 -12.76 -4.83 7.33
CA LEU A 376 -12.57 -3.98 6.17
C LEU A 376 -13.05 -4.65 4.88
N VAL A 377 -12.67 -5.91 4.65
CA VAL A 377 -13.09 -6.70 3.48
C VAL A 377 -14.60 -6.90 3.48
N TRP A 378 -15.17 -7.30 4.62
CA TRP A 378 -16.60 -7.55 4.77
C TRP A 378 -17.44 -6.29 4.48
N LYS A 379 -17.10 -5.17 5.11
CA LYS A 379 -17.81 -3.90 4.91
C LYS A 379 -17.74 -3.42 3.47
N ARG A 380 -16.58 -3.50 2.83
CA ARG A 380 -16.40 -3.12 1.43
C ARG A 380 -17.25 -3.97 0.50
N PHE A 381 -17.33 -5.27 0.76
CA PHE A 381 -18.11 -6.19 -0.04
C PHE A 381 -19.61 -5.90 0.05
N ILE A 382 -20.16 -5.74 1.26
CA ILE A 382 -21.57 -5.34 1.45
C ILE A 382 -21.83 -4.02 0.71
N ALA A 383 -21.02 -2.98 0.98
CA ALA A 383 -21.15 -1.67 0.36
C ALA A 383 -21.17 -1.72 -1.17
N SER A 384 -20.38 -2.62 -1.76
CA SER A 384 -20.29 -2.76 -3.23
C SER A 384 -21.57 -3.23 -3.91
N ARG A 385 -22.54 -3.71 -3.15
CA ARG A 385 -23.86 -4.20 -3.61
C ARG A 385 -25.02 -3.34 -3.09
N MET A 386 -24.69 -2.21 -2.48
CA MET A 386 -25.68 -1.25 -1.99
C MET A 386 -25.86 -0.09 -2.98
N GLN A 387 -27.01 0.55 -2.89
CA GLN A 387 -27.34 1.76 -3.64
C GLN A 387 -26.33 2.88 -3.39
N PRO A 388 -26.09 3.74 -4.38
CA PRO A 388 -25.29 4.94 -4.22
C PRO A 388 -25.83 5.87 -3.12
N ALA A 389 -24.94 6.61 -2.48
CA ALA A 389 -25.34 7.70 -1.59
C ALA A 389 -25.82 8.89 -2.43
N ARG A 390 -26.93 9.52 -2.01
CA ARG A 390 -27.50 10.70 -2.67
C ARG A 390 -27.42 11.93 -1.77
N TYR A 391 -27.11 13.04 -2.40
CA TYR A 391 -26.90 14.32 -1.74
C TYR A 391 -27.72 15.40 -2.45
N GLU A 392 -28.36 16.25 -1.66
CA GLU A 392 -28.77 17.57 -2.12
C GLU A 392 -27.58 18.52 -1.97
N THR A 393 -27.30 19.29 -3.01
CA THR A 393 -26.23 20.28 -3.03
C THR A 393 -26.84 21.67 -3.22
N THR A 394 -26.34 22.63 -2.47
CA THR A 394 -26.67 24.04 -2.62
C THR A 394 -25.38 24.83 -2.77
N SER A 395 -25.28 25.59 -3.84
CA SER A 395 -24.17 26.53 -4.07
C SER A 395 -24.73 27.92 -4.21
N VAL A 396 -24.23 28.85 -3.44
CA VAL A 396 -24.68 30.25 -3.43
C VAL A 396 -23.50 31.11 -3.88
N LYS A 397 -23.78 32.00 -4.85
CA LYS A 397 -22.87 33.08 -5.23
C LYS A 397 -23.35 34.37 -4.59
N ILE A 398 -22.44 35.09 -3.94
CA ILE A 398 -22.70 36.33 -3.23
C ILE A 398 -21.94 37.43 -3.96
N ALA A 399 -22.60 38.48 -4.36
CA ALA A 399 -22.04 39.66 -4.98
C ALA A 399 -21.46 40.59 -3.91
N ALA A 400 -20.28 41.14 -4.18
CA ALA A 400 -19.66 42.25 -3.44
C ALA A 400 -18.97 43.16 -4.48
N GLY A 401 -19.64 44.23 -4.93
CA GLY A 401 -19.20 44.97 -6.07
C GLY A 401 -19.08 44.15 -7.34
N GLN A 402 -17.96 44.27 -8.06
CA GLN A 402 -17.70 43.46 -9.26
C GLN A 402 -17.28 42.02 -8.90
N TYR A 403 -16.93 41.75 -7.65
CA TYR A 403 -16.45 40.45 -7.20
C TYR A 403 -17.59 39.54 -6.72
N ARG A 404 -17.26 38.27 -6.67
CA ARG A 404 -18.16 37.20 -6.21
C ARG A 404 -17.47 36.35 -5.15
N PHE A 405 -18.23 36.03 -4.13
CA PHE A 405 -17.89 35.02 -3.13
C PHE A 405 -18.78 33.80 -3.34
N THR A 406 -18.34 32.64 -2.93
CA THR A 406 -19.09 31.40 -3.06
C THR A 406 -19.10 30.60 -1.76
N VAL A 407 -20.23 29.98 -1.50
CA VAL A 407 -20.37 29.00 -0.43
C VAL A 407 -21.17 27.83 -0.95
N ALA A 408 -20.78 26.62 -0.60
CA ALA A 408 -21.46 25.40 -1.01
C ALA A 408 -21.67 24.50 0.21
N ALA A 409 -22.83 23.83 0.21
CA ALA A 409 -23.16 22.82 1.21
C ALA A 409 -23.74 21.59 0.53
N SER A 410 -23.53 20.43 1.14
CA SER A 410 -24.11 19.16 0.73
C SER A 410 -24.85 18.54 1.92
N LYS A 411 -26.05 18.07 1.72
CA LYS A 411 -26.82 17.31 2.69
C LYS A 411 -27.06 15.90 2.18
N ILE A 412 -26.73 14.89 2.98
CA ILE A 412 -27.06 13.51 2.65
C ILE A 412 -28.57 13.35 2.77
N VAL A 413 -29.21 12.93 1.69
CA VAL A 413 -30.64 12.60 1.66
C VAL A 413 -30.90 11.11 1.68
N PHE A 414 -29.91 10.33 1.21
CA PHE A 414 -29.93 8.89 1.31
C PHE A 414 -28.49 8.38 1.49
N GLU A 415 -28.24 7.65 2.57
CA GLU A 415 -26.90 7.18 2.90
C GLU A 415 -26.38 6.09 1.96
N GLY A 416 -27.27 5.22 1.47
CA GLY A 416 -26.89 4.11 0.61
C GLY A 416 -25.76 3.29 1.22
N PHE A 417 -24.72 2.99 0.44
CA PHE A 417 -23.56 2.23 0.93
C PHE A 417 -22.81 2.86 2.13
N ARG A 418 -22.96 4.15 2.36
CA ARG A 418 -22.27 4.85 3.47
C ARG A 418 -22.77 4.41 4.84
N SER A 419 -23.97 3.84 4.93
CA SER A 419 -24.47 3.23 6.18
C SER A 419 -23.57 2.10 6.71
N VAL A 420 -22.77 1.47 5.82
CA VAL A 420 -21.87 0.36 6.18
C VAL A 420 -20.39 0.73 6.03
N TYR A 421 -20.05 1.51 5.00
CA TYR A 421 -18.66 1.73 4.61
C TYR A 421 -18.39 3.18 4.21
N THR A 422 -17.31 3.72 4.79
CA THR A 422 -16.75 5.03 4.43
C THR A 422 -15.25 4.85 4.20
N GLU A 423 -14.72 5.38 3.11
CA GLU A 423 -13.30 5.29 2.81
C GLU A 423 -12.47 6.12 3.80
N ALA A 424 -11.28 5.62 4.14
CA ALA A 424 -10.40 6.33 5.06
C ALA A 424 -9.89 7.64 4.44
N GLY A 425 -9.98 8.72 5.20
CA GLY A 425 -9.58 10.07 4.76
C GLY A 425 -10.70 10.87 4.08
N GLU A 426 -11.90 10.32 4.01
CA GLU A 426 -13.06 11.06 3.53
C GLU A 426 -13.41 12.19 4.52
N THR A 427 -13.40 13.42 4.04
CA THR A 427 -13.78 14.57 4.85
C THR A 427 -15.28 14.53 5.17
N LYS A 428 -15.64 14.89 6.40
CA LYS A 428 -17.04 15.13 6.75
C LYS A 428 -17.52 16.31 5.93
N GLU A 429 -18.57 16.08 5.15
CA GLU A 429 -19.19 17.15 4.39
C GLU A 429 -19.88 18.15 5.35
N GLU A 430 -19.60 19.42 5.13
CA GLU A 430 -20.20 20.49 5.94
C GLU A 430 -21.69 20.64 5.58
N ASN A 431 -22.53 20.32 6.55
CA ASN A 431 -23.97 20.55 6.49
C ASN A 431 -24.24 21.99 6.89
N ASN A 432 -24.14 22.94 5.96
CA ASN A 432 -24.36 24.33 6.27
C ASN A 432 -25.87 24.64 6.25
N VAL A 433 -26.51 24.56 7.42
CA VAL A 433 -27.95 24.80 7.60
C VAL A 433 -28.33 26.24 7.23
N LEU A 434 -27.38 27.19 7.31
CA LEU A 434 -27.60 28.61 7.04
C LEU A 434 -28.00 28.91 5.59
N LEU A 435 -27.67 28.02 4.64
CA LEU A 435 -28.04 28.22 3.24
C LEU A 435 -29.53 28.05 2.97
N LYS A 436 -30.30 27.46 3.89
CA LYS A 436 -31.73 27.23 3.73
C LYS A 436 -32.58 28.50 3.86
N GLY A 437 -32.07 29.52 4.52
CA GLY A 437 -32.76 30.78 4.73
C GLY A 437 -32.41 31.88 3.73
N LEU A 438 -31.65 31.55 2.67
CA LEU A 438 -31.23 32.50 1.68
C LEU A 438 -32.13 32.43 0.44
N ASP A 439 -32.64 33.61 0.02
CA ASP A 439 -33.34 33.81 -1.26
C ASP A 439 -32.49 34.70 -2.15
N MET A 440 -32.88 34.78 -3.44
CA MET A 440 -32.29 35.73 -4.39
C MET A 440 -32.41 37.15 -3.84
N ASP A 441 -31.39 37.94 -4.06
CA ASP A 441 -31.28 39.32 -3.59
C ASP A 441 -31.27 39.51 -2.06
N SER A 442 -31.17 38.43 -1.28
CA SER A 442 -31.02 38.56 0.16
C SER A 442 -29.73 39.36 0.49
N VAL A 443 -29.89 40.44 1.25
CA VAL A 443 -28.78 41.27 1.71
C VAL A 443 -28.18 40.65 2.96
N LEU A 444 -26.82 40.55 2.95
CA LEU A 444 -26.03 39.96 4.00
C LEU A 444 -25.17 41.05 4.64
N THR A 445 -25.06 41.04 5.97
CA THR A 445 -24.20 41.99 6.66
C THR A 445 -22.80 41.40 6.80
N LYS A 446 -21.79 42.09 6.26
CA LYS A 446 -20.38 41.71 6.43
C LYS A 446 -19.96 41.96 7.89
N GLU A 447 -19.43 40.96 8.55
CA GLU A 447 -18.85 41.08 9.89
C GLU A 447 -17.32 41.16 9.82
N SER A 448 -16.67 40.34 9.00
CA SER A 448 -15.21 40.37 8.82
C SER A 448 -14.78 39.86 7.45
N LEU A 449 -13.59 40.26 7.04
CA LEU A 449 -12.85 39.73 5.89
C LEU A 449 -11.55 39.11 6.41
N ASN A 450 -11.33 37.86 6.07
CA ASN A 450 -10.18 37.08 6.55
C ASN A 450 -9.29 36.71 5.36
N SER A 451 -8.15 37.34 5.24
CA SER A 451 -7.15 36.97 4.24
C SER A 451 -6.07 36.08 4.84
N LYS A 452 -5.56 35.13 4.05
CA LYS A 452 -4.44 34.27 4.43
C LYS A 452 -3.49 34.09 3.28
N GLN A 453 -2.21 34.27 3.55
CA GLN A 453 -1.12 33.95 2.64
C GLN A 453 -0.89 32.43 2.63
N HIS A 454 -0.63 31.90 1.47
CA HIS A 454 -0.31 30.50 1.24
C HIS A 454 0.82 30.40 0.21
N PHE A 455 1.51 29.28 0.26
CA PHE A 455 2.45 28.88 -0.78
C PHE A 455 2.03 27.51 -1.31
N THR A 456 2.16 27.31 -2.61
CA THR A 456 1.97 25.99 -3.20
C THR A 456 2.92 25.00 -2.55
N GLN A 457 2.49 23.76 -2.41
CA GLN A 457 3.30 22.72 -1.76
C GLN A 457 3.85 21.76 -2.81
N PRO A 458 5.06 21.22 -2.62
CA PRO A 458 5.59 20.21 -3.51
C PRO A 458 4.69 18.96 -3.52
N PRO A 459 4.79 18.11 -4.56
CA PRO A 459 4.09 16.85 -4.56
C PRO A 459 4.50 16.01 -3.33
N ALA A 460 3.56 15.26 -2.77
CA ALA A 460 3.84 14.44 -1.60
C ALA A 460 4.78 13.27 -1.94
N HIS A 461 5.65 12.91 -0.99
CA HIS A 461 6.43 11.68 -1.06
C HIS A 461 5.51 10.47 -1.24
N TYR A 462 6.01 9.44 -1.91
CA TYR A 462 5.28 8.19 -1.98
C TYR A 462 5.14 7.54 -0.61
N THR A 463 3.98 6.94 -0.38
CA THR A 463 3.77 5.93 0.65
C THR A 463 3.73 4.55 0.00
N GLU A 464 3.79 3.46 0.76
CA GLU A 464 3.58 2.12 0.18
C GLU A 464 2.26 2.04 -0.60
N ALA A 465 1.19 2.65 -0.08
CA ALA A 465 -0.13 2.66 -0.71
C ALA A 465 -0.15 3.42 -2.04
N THR A 466 0.42 4.63 -2.08
CA THR A 466 0.44 5.43 -3.30
C THR A 466 1.39 4.85 -4.34
N LEU A 467 2.50 4.22 -3.91
CA LEU A 467 3.40 3.51 -4.82
C LEU A 467 2.71 2.29 -5.46
N VAL A 468 1.97 1.48 -4.68
CA VAL A 468 1.17 0.37 -5.23
C VAL A 468 0.17 0.87 -6.26
N LYS A 469 -0.53 1.97 -5.94
CA LYS A 469 -1.49 2.59 -6.86
C LYS A 469 -0.81 3.00 -8.18
N THR A 470 0.31 3.72 -8.09
CA THR A 470 1.06 4.16 -9.27
C THR A 470 1.59 2.98 -10.11
N LEU A 471 2.13 1.94 -9.46
CA LEU A 471 2.58 0.74 -10.17
C LEU A 471 1.43 0.05 -10.92
N GLU A 472 0.25 -0.06 -10.31
CA GLU A 472 -0.95 -0.62 -10.93
C GLU A 472 -1.42 0.24 -12.13
N GLU A 473 -1.52 1.56 -11.95
CA GLU A 473 -1.93 2.50 -13.02
C GLU A 473 -0.99 2.48 -14.22
N LEU A 474 0.30 2.29 -13.97
CA LEU A 474 1.33 2.17 -15.01
C LEU A 474 1.45 0.75 -15.59
N GLY A 475 0.72 -0.23 -15.07
CA GLY A 475 0.79 -1.62 -15.51
C GLY A 475 2.05 -2.37 -15.09
N ILE A 476 2.79 -1.85 -14.10
CA ILE A 476 4.07 -2.38 -13.63
C ILE A 476 3.85 -3.33 -12.45
N GLY A 477 4.32 -4.56 -12.59
CA GLY A 477 4.07 -5.61 -11.60
C GLY A 477 2.68 -6.19 -11.69
N ARG A 478 2.37 -7.09 -10.76
CA ARG A 478 1.08 -7.80 -10.66
C ARG A 478 0.74 -8.03 -9.18
N PRO A 479 -0.45 -8.49 -8.83
CA PRO A 479 -0.86 -8.78 -7.45
C PRO A 479 0.17 -9.54 -6.61
N SER A 480 0.92 -10.44 -7.21
CA SER A 480 1.95 -11.23 -6.54
C SER A 480 3.25 -10.46 -6.28
N THR A 481 3.51 -9.34 -6.95
CA THR A 481 4.81 -8.64 -6.93
C THR A 481 4.81 -7.29 -6.20
N TYR A 482 3.68 -6.63 -6.00
CA TYR A 482 3.64 -5.29 -5.37
C TYR A 482 4.31 -5.28 -3.99
N ALA A 483 3.81 -6.07 -3.05
CA ALA A 483 4.35 -6.11 -1.70
C ALA A 483 5.81 -6.64 -1.62
N PRO A 484 6.20 -7.69 -2.36
CA PRO A 484 7.59 -8.13 -2.45
C PRO A 484 8.55 -7.07 -2.98
N THR A 485 8.16 -6.33 -4.03
CA THR A 485 8.96 -5.25 -4.62
C THR A 485 9.26 -4.17 -3.59
N ILE A 486 8.21 -3.65 -2.93
CA ILE A 486 8.35 -2.62 -1.89
C ILE A 486 9.21 -3.12 -0.73
N SER A 487 8.96 -4.34 -0.27
CA SER A 487 9.76 -4.95 0.80
C SER A 487 11.23 -5.08 0.41
N THR A 488 11.52 -5.39 -0.86
CA THR A 488 12.88 -5.56 -1.37
C THR A 488 13.63 -4.24 -1.40
N ILE A 489 13.06 -3.16 -1.98
CA ILE A 489 13.73 -1.85 -2.05
C ILE A 489 14.00 -1.27 -0.66
N ILE A 490 13.10 -1.50 0.31
CA ILE A 490 13.31 -1.12 1.71
C ILE A 490 14.40 -2.00 2.37
N ALA A 491 14.34 -3.32 2.19
CA ALA A 491 15.32 -4.25 2.77
C ALA A 491 16.75 -4.04 2.19
N ARG A 492 16.85 -3.65 0.91
CA ARG A 492 18.12 -3.26 0.25
C ARG A 492 18.59 -1.87 0.65
N ARG A 493 17.76 -1.12 1.39
CA ARG A 493 18.03 0.25 1.82
C ARG A 493 18.17 1.24 0.66
N TYR A 494 17.57 0.95 -0.45
CA TYR A 494 17.43 1.92 -1.54
C TYR A 494 16.45 3.02 -1.15
N VAL A 495 15.50 2.67 -0.29
CA VAL A 495 14.46 3.54 0.22
C VAL A 495 14.39 3.39 1.74
N ALA A 496 14.33 4.51 2.44
CA ALA A 496 14.02 4.59 3.86
C ALA A 496 12.52 4.86 4.05
N LYS A 497 11.93 4.29 5.10
CA LYS A 497 10.53 4.54 5.46
C LYS A 497 10.47 5.31 6.77
N GLU A 498 9.95 6.54 6.71
CA GLU A 498 9.72 7.39 7.87
C GLU A 498 8.25 7.84 7.92
N ASN A 499 7.61 7.63 9.04
CA ASN A 499 6.20 7.97 9.31
C ASN A 499 5.16 7.38 8.35
N LYS A 500 5.35 6.86 7.29
CA LYS A 500 4.62 6.25 6.18
C LYS A 500 5.22 6.60 4.83
N ASN A 501 5.97 7.68 4.76
CA ASN A 501 6.62 8.16 3.54
C ASN A 501 7.84 7.32 3.23
N LEU A 502 8.10 7.21 1.94
CA LEU A 502 9.27 6.54 1.38
C LEU A 502 10.21 7.63 0.87
N TYR A 503 11.45 7.61 1.34
CA TYR A 503 12.49 8.56 0.98
C TYR A 503 13.60 7.82 0.23
N LEU A 504 14.11 8.40 -0.82
CA LEU A 504 15.29 7.90 -1.51
C LEU A 504 16.49 8.01 -0.57
N THR A 505 17.31 6.97 -0.52
CA THR A 505 18.59 7.01 0.21
C THR A 505 19.73 7.29 -0.76
N GLU A 506 20.87 7.69 -0.24
CA GLU A 506 22.09 7.88 -1.04
C GLU A 506 22.45 6.62 -1.85
N ILE A 507 22.39 5.44 -1.23
CA ILE A 507 22.60 4.16 -1.94
C ILE A 507 21.53 3.95 -3.02
N GLY A 508 20.30 4.31 -2.74
CA GLY A 508 19.19 4.24 -3.69
C GLY A 508 19.42 5.14 -4.89
N GLU A 509 19.89 6.36 -4.65
CA GLU A 509 20.22 7.34 -5.68
C GLU A 509 21.38 6.85 -6.58
N VAL A 510 22.47 6.37 -5.98
CA VAL A 510 23.61 5.82 -6.73
C VAL A 510 23.17 4.65 -7.61
N VAL A 511 22.40 3.70 -7.07
CA VAL A 511 21.90 2.56 -7.83
C VAL A 511 20.95 3.01 -8.93
N ASN A 512 20.06 3.94 -8.65
CA ASN A 512 19.13 4.48 -9.66
C ASN A 512 19.87 5.17 -10.80
N ASN A 513 20.89 5.98 -10.50
CA ASN A 513 21.70 6.67 -11.51
C ASN A 513 22.46 5.70 -12.40
N ILE A 514 23.09 4.66 -11.82
CA ILE A 514 23.73 3.59 -12.60
C ILE A 514 22.70 2.91 -13.50
N MET A 515 21.54 2.58 -12.98
CA MET A 515 20.48 1.93 -13.77
C MET A 515 19.94 2.83 -14.89
N LYS A 516 19.77 4.15 -14.64
CA LYS A 516 19.33 5.12 -15.67
C LYS A 516 20.37 5.27 -16.78
N GLN A 517 21.67 5.29 -16.44
CA GLN A 517 22.75 5.50 -17.40
C GLN A 517 23.10 4.24 -18.20
N SER A 518 23.25 3.10 -17.53
CA SER A 518 23.77 1.88 -18.16
C SER A 518 22.66 0.92 -18.63
N PHE A 519 21.48 0.98 -18.04
CA PHE A 519 20.36 0.06 -18.31
C PHE A 519 19.03 0.81 -18.49
N PRO A 520 18.97 1.83 -19.38
CA PRO A 520 17.79 2.69 -19.52
C PRO A 520 16.51 1.92 -19.85
N SER A 521 16.60 0.87 -20.67
CA SER A 521 15.46 0.02 -21.02
C SER A 521 14.89 -0.75 -19.82
N ILE A 522 15.76 -1.22 -18.90
CA ILE A 522 15.32 -1.97 -17.71
C ILE A 522 14.52 -1.08 -16.74
N VAL A 523 14.82 0.20 -16.68
CA VAL A 523 14.13 1.16 -15.82
C VAL A 523 13.07 1.97 -16.56
N ASP A 524 12.85 1.70 -17.84
CA ASP A 524 11.79 2.32 -18.61
C ASP A 524 10.42 1.77 -18.19
N VAL A 525 9.48 2.69 -17.91
CA VAL A 525 8.13 2.39 -17.45
C VAL A 525 7.35 1.61 -18.52
N ASN A 526 7.39 2.10 -19.77
CA ASN A 526 6.62 1.51 -20.87
C ASN A 526 7.19 0.14 -21.26
N PHE A 527 8.51 0.00 -21.29
CA PHE A 527 9.16 -1.27 -21.54
C PHE A 527 8.76 -2.32 -20.51
N THR A 528 8.79 -1.96 -19.21
CA THR A 528 8.41 -2.89 -18.13
C THR A 528 6.91 -3.23 -18.17
N ALA A 529 6.04 -2.27 -18.45
CA ALA A 529 4.62 -2.52 -18.62
C ALA A 529 4.32 -3.44 -19.82
N ASN A 530 4.99 -3.22 -20.95
CA ASN A 530 4.88 -4.08 -22.13
C ASN A 530 5.36 -5.50 -21.83
N MET A 531 6.47 -5.65 -21.10
CA MET A 531 6.97 -6.95 -20.68
C MET A 531 5.96 -7.70 -19.80
N GLU A 532 5.30 -7.01 -18.87
CA GLU A 532 4.24 -7.61 -18.05
C GLU A 532 3.04 -8.05 -18.93
N SER A 533 2.69 -7.27 -19.94
CA SER A 533 1.64 -7.63 -20.90
C SER A 533 2.02 -8.81 -21.77
N LEU A 534 3.28 -8.92 -22.21
CA LEU A 534 3.77 -10.10 -22.94
C LEU A 534 3.71 -11.37 -22.08
N LEU A 535 4.08 -11.26 -20.79
CA LEU A 535 3.98 -12.37 -19.83
C LEU A 535 2.53 -12.82 -19.59
N ASP A 536 1.56 -11.89 -19.62
CA ASP A 536 0.14 -12.23 -19.59
C ASP A 536 -0.28 -12.90 -20.91
N GLY A 537 0.24 -12.45 -22.05
CA GLY A 537 0.03 -13.10 -23.35
C GLY A 537 0.55 -14.54 -23.41
N VAL A 538 1.62 -14.86 -22.67
CA VAL A 538 2.07 -16.27 -22.50
C VAL A 538 1.03 -17.07 -21.72
N ALA A 539 0.50 -16.54 -20.64
CA ALA A 539 -0.54 -17.20 -19.84
C ALA A 539 -1.84 -17.46 -20.62
N GLU A 540 -2.07 -16.71 -21.70
CA GLU A 540 -3.21 -16.87 -22.61
C GLU A 540 -2.89 -17.76 -23.83
N GLY A 541 -1.69 -18.34 -23.91
CA GLY A 541 -1.24 -19.15 -25.04
C GLY A 541 -0.99 -18.38 -26.34
N LYS A 542 -0.94 -17.03 -26.28
CA LYS A 542 -0.77 -16.16 -27.46
C LYS A 542 0.69 -15.89 -27.82
N VAL A 543 1.58 -16.02 -26.86
CA VAL A 543 3.01 -15.70 -27.01
C VAL A 543 3.86 -16.86 -26.51
N ARG A 544 4.86 -17.28 -27.30
CA ARG A 544 5.85 -18.27 -26.88
C ARG A 544 6.83 -17.61 -25.91
N TRP A 545 6.97 -18.15 -24.69
CA TRP A 545 7.77 -17.52 -23.64
C TRP A 545 9.27 -17.38 -23.99
N LYS A 546 9.83 -18.33 -24.71
CA LYS A 546 11.24 -18.31 -25.15
C LYS A 546 11.54 -17.15 -26.09
N THR A 547 10.61 -16.80 -26.96
CA THR A 547 10.75 -15.63 -27.87
C THR A 547 10.90 -14.31 -27.09
N ILE A 548 10.26 -14.19 -25.92
CA ILE A 548 10.45 -13.02 -25.07
C ILE A 548 11.91 -12.94 -24.60
N ILE A 549 12.50 -14.07 -24.20
CA ILE A 549 13.89 -14.13 -23.73
C ILE A 549 14.87 -13.90 -24.88
N GLU A 550 14.63 -14.51 -26.02
CA GLU A 550 15.42 -14.34 -27.25
C GLU A 550 15.56 -12.89 -27.69
N ASN A 551 14.46 -12.15 -27.63
CA ASN A 551 14.44 -10.73 -27.98
C ASN A 551 15.03 -9.82 -26.88
N PHE A 552 15.07 -10.25 -25.63
CA PHE A 552 15.51 -9.45 -24.50
C PHE A 552 16.99 -9.64 -24.17
N TYR A 553 17.49 -10.88 -24.25
CA TYR A 553 18.81 -11.23 -23.73
C TYR A 553 19.98 -10.54 -24.45
N PRO A 554 20.03 -10.46 -25.80
CA PRO A 554 21.16 -9.86 -26.50
C PRO A 554 21.39 -8.39 -26.14
N ASP A 555 20.33 -7.61 -26.04
CA ASP A 555 20.39 -6.19 -25.69
C ASP A 555 20.88 -6.01 -24.24
N LEU A 556 20.43 -6.87 -23.32
CA LEU A 556 20.89 -6.86 -21.94
C LEU A 556 22.37 -7.22 -21.85
N GLU A 557 22.82 -8.25 -22.58
CA GLU A 557 24.22 -8.69 -22.58
C GLU A 557 25.12 -7.57 -23.06
N ALA A 558 24.81 -6.97 -24.19
CA ALA A 558 25.57 -5.83 -24.73
C ALA A 558 25.61 -4.64 -23.75
N ALA A 559 24.49 -4.36 -23.07
CA ALA A 559 24.44 -3.30 -22.06
C ALA A 559 25.33 -3.63 -20.84
N VAL A 560 25.38 -4.90 -20.40
CA VAL A 560 26.23 -5.34 -19.29
C VAL A 560 27.70 -5.22 -19.66
N GLU A 561 28.13 -5.74 -20.82
CA GLU A 561 29.51 -5.66 -21.32
C GLU A 561 30.00 -4.21 -21.40
N LYS A 562 29.14 -3.33 -21.93
CA LYS A 562 29.42 -1.90 -21.98
C LYS A 562 29.59 -1.31 -20.57
N ALA A 563 28.67 -1.63 -19.69
CA ALA A 563 28.69 -1.14 -18.30
C ALA A 563 29.87 -1.66 -17.48
N GLU A 564 30.34 -2.88 -17.74
CA GLU A 564 31.55 -3.41 -17.07
C GLU A 564 32.80 -2.60 -17.40
N THR A 565 32.89 -2.09 -18.62
CA THR A 565 34.02 -1.29 -19.09
C THR A 565 33.92 0.19 -18.76
N GLU A 566 32.74 0.81 -18.90
CA GLU A 566 32.55 2.25 -18.77
C GLU A 566 32.25 2.73 -17.34
N LEU A 567 31.66 1.89 -16.49
CA LEU A 567 31.32 2.31 -15.11
C LEU A 567 32.58 2.39 -14.23
N GLU A 568 32.79 3.54 -13.67
CA GLU A 568 33.79 3.75 -12.63
C GLU A 568 33.34 3.22 -11.26
N GLN A 569 34.28 3.00 -10.36
CA GLN A 569 33.97 2.58 -9.00
C GLN A 569 33.42 3.75 -8.19
N VAL A 570 32.17 3.64 -7.74
CA VAL A 570 31.52 4.65 -6.90
C VAL A 570 31.85 4.34 -5.43
N LYS A 571 32.58 5.27 -4.80
CA LYS A 571 32.76 5.23 -3.34
C LYS A 571 31.66 6.06 -2.69
N ILE A 572 30.83 5.42 -1.89
CA ILE A 572 29.85 6.09 -1.04
C ILE A 572 30.62 6.56 0.19
N GLU A 573 30.77 7.86 0.35
CA GLU A 573 31.37 8.45 1.54
C GLU A 573 30.41 8.31 2.70
N ASP A 574 30.92 7.89 3.85
CA ASP A 574 30.07 7.80 5.05
C ASP A 574 29.83 9.22 5.59
N GLU A 575 28.60 9.52 5.99
CA GLU A 575 28.24 10.77 6.69
C GLU A 575 29.06 10.86 8.00
N VAL A 576 30.05 11.76 8.01
CA VAL A 576 30.91 11.97 9.17
C VAL A 576 30.15 12.83 10.19
N THR A 577 30.20 12.44 11.46
CA THR A 577 29.57 13.18 12.57
C THR A 577 30.62 13.82 13.48
N ASP A 578 30.18 14.78 14.28
CA ASP A 578 31.02 15.39 15.32
C ASP A 578 31.27 14.50 16.54
N VAL A 579 30.64 13.29 16.56
CA VAL A 579 30.77 12.34 17.65
C VAL A 579 32.12 11.62 17.55
N ILE A 580 32.96 11.78 18.57
CA ILE A 580 34.26 11.15 18.63
C ILE A 580 34.16 9.71 19.16
N CYS A 581 34.91 8.82 18.57
CA CYS A 581 35.06 7.45 19.04
C CYS A 581 35.96 7.42 20.31
N GLU A 582 35.43 6.90 21.41
CA GLU A 582 36.13 6.84 22.71
C GLU A 582 37.32 5.91 22.69
N GLU A 583 37.37 4.92 21.78
CA GLU A 583 38.42 3.94 21.69
C GLU A 583 39.63 4.41 20.86
N CYS A 584 39.41 5.20 19.79
CA CYS A 584 40.47 5.56 18.86
C CYS A 584 40.52 7.05 18.43
N GLY A 585 39.64 7.88 18.96
CA GLY A 585 39.64 9.34 18.74
C GLY A 585 39.17 9.82 17.37
N ARG A 586 38.74 8.92 16.46
CA ARG A 586 38.23 9.30 15.13
C ARG A 586 36.78 9.74 15.21
N ASN A 587 36.38 10.66 14.35
CA ASN A 587 34.97 11.00 14.20
C ASN A 587 34.19 9.79 13.73
N MET A 588 33.06 9.52 14.42
CA MET A 588 32.19 8.41 14.04
C MET A 588 31.35 8.78 12.82
N VAL A 589 31.00 7.75 12.04
CA VAL A 589 30.21 7.90 10.83
C VAL A 589 28.83 7.25 10.99
N VAL A 590 27.83 7.81 10.32
CA VAL A 590 26.49 7.25 10.31
C VAL A 590 26.48 5.99 9.44
N LYS A 591 26.10 4.87 10.02
CA LYS A 591 25.88 3.61 9.30
C LYS A 591 24.43 3.15 9.50
N TYR A 592 23.97 2.33 8.57
CA TYR A 592 22.63 1.75 8.64
C TYR A 592 22.70 0.27 9.03
N GLY A 593 22.15 -0.09 10.17
CA GLY A 593 22.03 -1.46 10.69
C GLY A 593 20.63 -2.07 10.46
N PRO A 594 20.41 -3.33 10.87
CA PRO A 594 19.10 -3.98 10.81
C PRO A 594 18.00 -3.25 11.60
N HIS A 595 18.40 -2.44 12.59
CA HIS A 595 17.49 -1.71 13.48
C HIS A 595 17.42 -0.20 13.19
N GLY A 596 18.01 0.29 12.10
CA GLY A 596 18.06 1.70 11.70
C GLY A 596 19.47 2.30 11.72
N LYS A 597 19.54 3.65 11.73
CA LYS A 597 20.83 4.38 11.81
C LYS A 597 21.56 4.09 13.13
N PHE A 598 22.87 3.97 13.06
CA PHE A 598 23.76 3.90 14.21
C PHE A 598 25.09 4.58 13.87
N LEU A 599 25.84 4.98 14.87
CA LEU A 599 27.19 5.52 14.70
C LEU A 599 28.20 4.38 14.75
N ALA A 600 29.10 4.33 13.79
CA ALA A 600 30.19 3.36 13.75
C ALA A 600 31.53 4.07 13.64
N CYS A 601 32.56 3.49 14.22
CA CYS A 601 33.91 3.99 14.02
C CYS A 601 34.38 3.65 12.59
N PRO A 602 34.93 4.62 11.82
CA PRO A 602 35.49 4.35 10.49
C PRO A 602 36.77 3.51 10.53
N GLY A 603 37.34 3.29 11.71
CA GLY A 603 38.52 2.43 11.92
C GLY A 603 38.26 0.92 11.86
N PHE A 604 37.07 0.48 11.47
CA PHE A 604 36.82 -0.95 11.27
C PHE A 604 37.72 -1.55 10.17
N PRO A 605 38.33 -2.76 10.35
CA PRO A 605 38.05 -3.73 11.42
C PRO A 605 38.83 -3.55 12.71
N ASP A 606 39.80 -2.63 12.78
CA ASP A 606 40.70 -2.46 13.93
C ASP A 606 39.99 -1.88 15.15
N CYS A 607 39.12 -0.91 14.91
CA CYS A 607 38.20 -0.37 15.93
C CYS A 607 36.76 -0.72 15.58
N ARG A 608 36.10 -1.44 16.49
CA ARG A 608 34.70 -1.92 16.27
C ARG A 608 33.66 -1.15 17.07
N ASN A 609 34.02 0.00 17.61
CA ASN A 609 33.14 0.79 18.45
C ASN A 609 31.91 1.27 17.69
N THR A 610 30.72 1.11 18.28
CA THR A 610 29.43 1.56 17.73
C THR A 610 28.59 2.23 18.81
N LYS A 611 27.87 3.29 18.44
CA LYS A 611 26.95 4.00 19.32
C LYS A 611 25.55 4.09 18.67
N PRO A 612 24.48 4.18 19.48
CA PRO A 612 23.16 4.48 18.95
C PRO A 612 23.16 5.86 18.24
N TYR A 613 22.52 5.95 17.08
CA TYR A 613 22.23 7.26 16.48
C TYR A 613 21.06 7.89 17.23
N LEU A 614 21.29 9.00 17.92
CA LEU A 614 20.29 9.71 18.70
C LEU A 614 19.80 10.93 17.91
N GLU A 615 18.54 10.85 17.46
CA GLU A 615 17.88 11.94 16.74
C GLU A 615 17.47 13.03 17.73
N LYS A 616 18.16 14.18 17.68
CA LYS A 616 17.87 15.36 18.53
C LYS A 616 16.61 16.05 18.04
N ILE A 617 15.73 16.49 18.94
CA ILE A 617 14.49 17.17 18.59
C ILE A 617 14.57 18.69 18.74
N GLY A 618 15.75 19.22 19.03
CA GLY A 618 15.98 20.67 19.22
C GLY A 618 15.34 21.24 20.50
N VAL A 619 15.04 20.40 21.48
CA VAL A 619 14.45 20.80 22.76
C VAL A 619 15.41 20.42 23.89
N PRO A 620 15.81 21.37 24.75
CA PRO A 620 16.65 21.06 25.89
C PRO A 620 15.89 20.21 26.93
N CYS A 621 16.61 19.28 27.54
CA CYS A 621 16.07 18.46 28.61
C CYS A 621 15.63 19.32 29.80
N PRO A 622 14.38 19.21 30.26
CA PRO A 622 13.87 20.03 31.36
C PRO A 622 14.53 19.71 32.72
N VAL A 623 15.31 18.62 32.83
CA VAL A 623 15.99 18.17 34.05
C VAL A 623 17.46 18.60 34.05
N CYS A 624 18.21 18.33 32.99
CA CYS A 624 19.68 18.57 32.97
C CYS A 624 20.14 19.57 31.89
N GLY A 625 19.25 20.06 31.02
CA GLY A 625 19.57 21.02 29.97
C GLY A 625 20.23 20.45 28.72
N LYS A 626 20.68 19.18 28.71
CA LYS A 626 21.20 18.49 27.50
C LYS A 626 20.07 18.22 26.51
N ASP A 627 20.37 17.72 25.34
CA ASP A 627 19.37 17.51 24.30
C ASP A 627 18.36 16.40 24.63
N VAL A 628 17.09 16.64 24.29
CA VAL A 628 16.08 15.60 24.23
C VAL A 628 16.17 14.89 22.89
N VAL A 629 16.19 13.56 22.93
CA VAL A 629 16.36 12.68 21.76
C VAL A 629 15.22 11.68 21.62
N ILE A 630 14.98 11.21 20.41
CA ILE A 630 14.03 10.14 20.16
C ILE A 630 14.69 8.79 20.49
N ARG A 631 14.07 8.04 21.37
CA ARG A 631 14.47 6.69 21.76
C ARG A 631 13.38 5.68 21.46
N LYS A 632 13.74 4.39 21.45
CA LYS A 632 12.79 3.27 21.26
C LYS A 632 12.87 2.31 22.44
N THR A 633 11.72 1.87 22.94
CA THR A 633 11.64 0.77 23.91
C THR A 633 12.07 -0.55 23.26
N LYS A 634 12.36 -1.59 24.05
CA LYS A 634 12.62 -2.97 23.55
C LYS A 634 11.50 -3.51 22.65
N LYS A 635 10.28 -3.02 22.79
CA LYS A 635 9.11 -3.37 21.94
C LYS A 635 8.94 -2.45 20.72
N GLY A 636 9.90 -1.55 20.44
CA GLY A 636 9.90 -0.66 19.27
C GLY A 636 9.04 0.60 19.40
N ARG A 637 8.41 0.87 20.53
CA ARG A 637 7.62 2.09 20.75
C ARG A 637 8.54 3.29 20.98
N ARG A 638 8.34 4.38 20.23
CA ARG A 638 9.09 5.63 20.36
C ARG A 638 8.69 6.38 21.65
N TYR A 639 9.69 7.01 22.27
CA TYR A 639 9.52 7.95 23.38
C TYR A 639 10.64 9.01 23.30
N TYR A 640 10.45 10.10 24.01
CA TYR A 640 11.42 11.19 24.13
C TYR A 640 12.17 11.04 25.44
N GLY A 641 13.49 11.04 25.40
CA GLY A 641 14.34 10.90 26.58
C GLY A 641 15.54 11.81 26.49
N CYS A 642 16.22 12.02 27.60
CA CYS A 642 17.50 12.75 27.60
C CYS A 642 18.58 11.97 26.84
N GLU A 643 19.47 12.67 26.13
CA GLU A 643 20.64 12.05 25.50
C GLU A 643 21.57 11.41 26.55
N ASP A 644 21.61 11.95 27.74
CA ASP A 644 22.44 11.52 28.89
C ASP A 644 21.81 10.38 29.73
N ASN A 645 20.81 9.70 29.23
CA ASN A 645 20.23 8.54 29.92
C ASN A 645 21.22 7.34 29.84
N PRO A 646 21.60 6.70 30.98
CA PRO A 646 20.85 6.63 32.23
C PRO A 646 21.14 7.71 33.30
N GLU A 647 22.15 8.55 33.18
CA GLU A 647 22.52 9.55 34.19
C GLU A 647 21.39 10.56 34.40
N CYS A 648 20.65 10.88 33.36
CA CYS A 648 19.42 11.68 33.41
C CYS A 648 18.21 10.83 33.01
N GLU A 649 17.33 10.55 33.95
CA GLU A 649 16.16 9.68 33.75
C GLU A 649 14.96 10.36 33.06
N PHE A 650 15.14 11.56 32.51
CA PHE A 650 14.05 12.24 31.83
C PHE A 650 13.47 11.39 30.71
N MET A 651 12.14 11.15 30.78
CA MET A 651 11.38 10.42 29.78
C MET A 651 9.98 11.01 29.58
N SER A 652 9.54 11.10 28.32
CA SER A 652 8.17 11.50 27.97
C SER A 652 7.65 10.69 26.78
N TRP A 653 6.36 10.35 26.84
CA TRP A 653 5.66 9.71 25.72
C TRP A 653 5.17 10.72 24.67
N GLN A 654 5.12 11.98 25.04
CA GLN A 654 4.70 13.09 24.18
C GLN A 654 5.91 13.98 23.93
N LYS A 655 5.95 14.64 22.77
CA LYS A 655 7.07 15.51 22.41
C LYS A 655 7.10 16.72 23.34
N PRO A 656 8.19 16.95 24.06
CA PRO A 656 8.38 18.16 24.84
C PRO A 656 8.49 19.38 23.91
N SER A 657 7.98 20.52 24.37
CA SER A 657 8.10 21.82 23.70
C SER A 657 9.15 22.69 24.37
N THR A 658 9.75 23.58 23.61
CA THR A 658 10.63 24.64 24.15
C THR A 658 9.86 25.67 24.99
N LYS A 659 8.52 25.74 24.81
CA LYS A 659 7.65 26.67 25.51
C LYS A 659 7.40 26.21 26.94
N LYS A 660 7.52 27.16 27.89
CA LYS A 660 7.21 26.91 29.27
C LYS A 660 5.75 27.29 29.57
N CYS A 661 5.13 26.60 30.51
CA CYS A 661 3.78 26.89 30.94
C CYS A 661 3.69 28.29 31.60
N PRO A 662 2.84 29.20 31.11
CA PRO A 662 2.74 30.53 31.65
C PRO A 662 2.15 30.57 33.10
N ARG A 663 1.49 29.47 33.52
CA ARG A 663 0.86 29.37 34.84
C ARG A 663 1.81 28.87 35.93
N CYS A 664 2.68 27.86 35.60
CA CYS A 664 3.51 27.22 36.63
C CYS A 664 5.00 27.12 36.24
N GLY A 665 5.41 27.61 35.04
CA GLY A 665 6.79 27.63 34.61
C GLY A 665 7.35 26.25 34.17
N LYS A 666 6.62 25.13 34.34
CA LYS A 666 7.05 23.80 33.89
C LYS A 666 6.98 23.69 32.38
N TYR A 667 7.70 22.71 31.80
CA TYR A 667 7.68 22.47 30.35
C TYR A 667 6.30 22.02 29.87
N MET A 668 6.04 22.26 28.58
CA MET A 668 4.79 21.84 27.97
C MET A 668 5.03 20.63 27.02
N LEU A 669 3.97 19.91 26.76
CA LEU A 669 3.95 18.69 25.92
C LEU A 669 3.03 18.89 24.73
N GLU A 670 3.47 18.51 23.54
CA GLU A 670 2.65 18.52 22.33
C GLU A 670 1.66 17.35 22.33
N LYS A 671 0.36 17.62 22.31
CA LYS A 671 -0.72 16.64 22.24
C LYS A 671 -1.70 16.98 21.10
N GLY A 672 -1.44 16.48 19.92
CA GLY A 672 -2.14 16.90 18.70
C GLY A 672 -1.85 18.38 18.40
N ASN A 673 -2.88 19.19 18.21
CA ASN A 673 -2.76 20.64 17.96
C ASN A 673 -2.76 21.49 19.27
N LYS A 674 -2.40 20.88 20.40
CA LYS A 674 -2.42 21.55 21.69
C LYS A 674 -1.09 21.38 22.41
N LEU A 675 -0.66 22.43 23.11
CA LEU A 675 0.36 22.35 24.14
C LEU A 675 -0.33 22.18 25.49
N VAL A 676 0.07 21.15 26.21
CA VAL A 676 -0.49 20.81 27.56
C VAL A 676 0.62 20.88 28.55
N CYS A 677 0.36 21.49 29.69
CA CYS A 677 1.33 21.54 30.81
C CYS A 677 1.73 20.11 31.21
N SER A 678 3.02 19.87 31.48
CA SER A 678 3.51 18.58 31.97
C SER A 678 3.02 18.25 33.40
N ASP A 679 2.56 19.24 34.13
CA ASP A 679 1.95 19.07 35.42
C ASP A 679 0.44 18.88 35.31
N GLU A 680 -0.04 17.67 35.61
CA GLU A 680 -1.46 17.32 35.55
C GLU A 680 -2.31 18.15 36.49
N GLN A 681 -1.74 18.60 37.60
CA GLN A 681 -2.46 19.45 38.56
C GLN A 681 -2.61 20.88 38.08
N CYS A 682 -1.71 21.37 37.26
CA CYS A 682 -1.78 22.70 36.65
C CYS A 682 -2.90 22.80 35.60
N GLY A 683 -3.09 21.75 34.80
CA GLY A 683 -4.16 21.63 33.83
C GLY A 683 -4.18 22.68 32.70
N TYR A 684 -3.12 23.51 32.57
CA TYR A 684 -3.06 24.54 31.53
C TYR A 684 -2.93 23.91 30.14
N VAL A 685 -3.75 24.41 29.21
CA VAL A 685 -3.78 23.95 27.80
C VAL A 685 -3.91 25.19 26.91
N GLU A 686 -3.11 25.25 25.89
CA GLU A 686 -3.23 26.22 24.79
C GLU A 686 -3.22 25.54 23.43
N ASN A 687 -3.79 26.16 22.42
CA ASN A 687 -3.68 25.67 21.06
C ASN A 687 -2.29 26.02 20.49
N ILE A 688 -1.70 25.11 19.75
CA ILE A 688 -0.50 25.40 18.96
C ILE A 688 -0.97 26.34 17.85
N GLU A 689 -0.65 27.63 17.94
CA GLU A 689 -0.73 28.51 16.81
C GLU A 689 0.25 27.99 15.77
N ASN A 690 -0.26 27.62 14.60
CA ASN A 690 0.57 27.19 13.48
C ASN A 690 1.35 28.40 12.95
N ASN A 691 2.33 28.88 13.70
CA ASN A 691 3.42 29.66 13.15
C ASN A 691 4.29 28.67 12.34
N LYS A 692 3.94 28.48 11.07
CA LYS A 692 4.84 27.95 10.06
C LYS A 692 5.69 29.12 9.51
N ASP A 693 6.48 29.71 10.38
CA ASP A 693 7.64 30.51 9.99
C ASP A 693 8.88 29.80 10.56
N ASN A 694 9.48 28.97 9.68
CA ASN A 694 10.91 28.74 9.44
C ASN A 694 11.05 27.53 8.52
#